data_90aa1f8954dbeaee9dc29a0b60b32072
#
_entry.id   90aa1f8954dbeaee9dc29a0b60b32072
#
_cell.length_a   1.000
_cell.length_b   1.000
_cell.length_c   1.000
_cell.angle_alpha   90.00
_cell.angle_beta   90.00
_cell.angle_gamma   90.00
#
_symmetry.space_group_name_H-M   'P 1'
#
loop_
_entity.id
_entity.type
_entity.pdbx_description
1 polymer ?
#
loop_
_entity_poly.entity_id
_entity_poly.type
_entity_poly.pdbx_seq_one_letter_code
_entity_poly.pdbx_strand_id
1 'polypeptide(L)'
;MRRYLTLVFMLFLVIPAGISFSGCTRNPAGNYCNGLGYGLKDTDVYRVDLEPKTTGLSLAFGQEQQISAPQAFNCKGTNANASSFNYSTTDNKLVDVSPTGRICAGTWNRNSGGGIPDFTICNFPNPAPATNGLPYTSAYISASANGVTSNPVQVFVHATVSSVSLALAGNQQCYSQGASTQLDSEACFSQNGKQFEFCAPASVSPANYACALPSGVTSVPVCSSSIGTLAYSVSTGSVATLNAATNVITAAQPGTTAIQASIAGSGSSAGYFTTCPPKSISVTLNGNTNATVTKGVTQNLVTTVVDTKGAVISGLTLDYQSTNPLDISAGTAGSVLASFPGAASVYAICQPSACNPSPINQVGLFGTGVAVTSNAVNITTPGTASTYVWFGAPGQSQYFVPYDLVGNSLGSTVRLPYVPNSMVMDRLGTTIYFGSSHALMSYSSSSNVAANPPDTTVPGVVLAVSPDDKQVLINDQIRQVFYLYNTSGSVAATFTGVGNAAQWTPDSKTLYVTDSASLGTGHTDTLYVYNANTGWTTYDLSSSGGGKNLTLAIPSVGAYLSGNPTVAHTWCPSGTASNYKSIVFYPQGDSVAAQTDILGTTTDGQHVLGAALVGGGVQLSDIGVTIPAASAPLPDPCPQSGSQLNPLLLTHTLNQIGVNGINATALNAIVTSPAQNLAFITYDGTAPGGKLPYYTPGAKGTLGSLNYLSLTGGNAVLAPIAGAFSLDNQYFFVSTSGDGQIHFVKTSTLTDTQQINPGLPACAPGSDPSCVFNNSAPPASGTVPATVILVKPRNTV
;
A
#
# COMPACT_ATOMS: atom_id res chain seq x y z
N MET A 1 -70.85 -5.16 -14.54
CA MET A 1 -70.01 -5.95 -13.60
C MET A 1 -69.12 -5.09 -12.74
N ARG A 2 -68.53 -3.95 -13.18
CA ARG A 2 -67.61 -3.13 -12.32
C ARG A 2 -68.27 -2.45 -11.12
N ARG A 3 -69.54 -2.09 -11.18
CA ARG A 3 -70.23 -1.38 -10.04
C ARG A 3 -70.65 -2.36 -8.91
N TYR A 4 -70.85 -3.62 -9.21
CA TYR A 4 -71.15 -4.62 -8.19
C TYR A 4 -69.90 -5.10 -7.44
N LEU A 5 -68.74 -5.11 -8.10
CA LEU A 5 -67.48 -5.50 -7.47
C LEU A 5 -67.05 -4.48 -6.42
N THR A 6 -67.27 -3.18 -6.68
CA THR A 6 -66.95 -2.13 -5.70
C THR A 6 -67.84 -2.13 -4.46
N LEU A 7 -69.11 -2.52 -4.65
CA LEU A 7 -70.05 -2.61 -3.53
C LEU A 7 -69.79 -3.82 -2.64
N VAL A 8 -69.40 -4.95 -3.24
CA VAL A 8 -68.97 -6.17 -2.50
C VAL A 8 -67.67 -5.95 -1.79
N PHE A 9 -66.74 -5.19 -2.39
CA PHE A 9 -65.45 -4.88 -1.72
C PHE A 9 -65.64 -3.88 -0.57
N MET A 10 -66.56 -2.89 -0.70
CA MET A 10 -66.93 -2.02 0.43
C MET A 10 -67.69 -2.79 1.51
N LEU A 11 -68.50 -3.77 1.21
CA LEU A 11 -69.21 -4.55 2.21
C LEU A 11 -68.25 -5.44 3.00
N PHE A 12 -67.20 -6.00 2.37
CA PHE A 12 -66.16 -6.79 3.02
C PHE A 12 -65.19 -5.93 3.86
N LEU A 13 -65.04 -4.65 3.53
CA LEU A 13 -64.16 -3.73 4.31
C LEU A 13 -64.89 -3.15 5.55
N VAL A 14 -66.23 -3.09 5.50
CA VAL A 14 -67.02 -2.57 6.65
C VAL A 14 -67.28 -3.66 7.68
N ILE A 15 -67.41 -4.94 7.28
CA ILE A 15 -67.67 -6.06 8.24
C ILE A 15 -66.46 -6.29 9.16
N PRO A 16 -65.20 -6.36 8.74
CA PRO A 16 -64.09 -6.50 9.71
C PRO A 16 -63.85 -5.24 10.54
N ALA A 17 -64.13 -4.05 10.03
CA ALA A 17 -64.06 -2.83 10.84
C ALA A 17 -65.15 -2.74 11.89
N GLY A 18 -66.35 -3.22 11.60
CA GLY A 18 -67.48 -3.30 12.56
C GLY A 18 -67.26 -4.37 13.63
N ILE A 19 -66.63 -5.47 13.30
CA ILE A 19 -66.31 -6.54 14.28
C ILE A 19 -65.13 -6.14 15.16
N SER A 20 -64.23 -5.30 14.67
CA SER A 20 -63.10 -4.76 15.47
C SER A 20 -63.51 -3.74 16.50
N PHE A 21 -64.66 -3.17 16.35
CA PHE A 21 -65.15 -2.15 17.33
C PHE A 21 -66.09 -2.71 18.38
N SER A 22 -66.50 -3.96 18.29
CA SER A 22 -67.46 -4.54 19.26
C SER A 22 -66.85 -5.41 20.36
N GLY A 23 -65.52 -5.39 20.53
CA GLY A 23 -64.85 -6.28 21.46
C GLY A 23 -63.96 -5.69 22.54
N CYS A 24 -63.78 -4.38 22.65
CA CYS A 24 -63.05 -3.77 23.76
C CYS A 24 -63.99 -2.89 24.57
N THR A 25 -64.76 -3.48 25.45
CA THR A 25 -65.23 -2.73 26.61
C THR A 25 -63.97 -2.30 27.36
N ARG A 26 -63.55 -1.06 27.14
CA ARG A 26 -62.59 -0.40 28.05
C ARG A 26 -63.08 -0.58 29.45
N ASN A 27 -62.36 -1.33 30.27
CA ASN A 27 -62.57 -1.30 31.72
C ASN A 27 -62.52 0.19 32.13
N PRO A 28 -63.51 0.73 32.83
CA PRO A 28 -63.55 2.14 33.19
C PRO A 28 -62.37 2.60 34.03
N ALA A 29 -61.54 1.70 34.55
CA ALA A 29 -60.31 2.02 35.22
C ALA A 29 -59.06 2.06 34.30
N GLY A 30 -59.19 1.79 32.99
CA GLY A 30 -58.18 2.03 31.90
C GLY A 30 -56.81 1.41 31.99
N ASN A 31 -56.38 0.97 33.14
CA ASN A 31 -54.99 0.66 33.44
C ASN A 31 -54.77 -0.78 33.96
N TYR A 32 -55.62 -1.72 33.64
CA TYR A 32 -55.51 -3.10 34.07
C TYR A 32 -55.42 -4.05 32.89
N CYS A 33 -54.62 -5.12 33.04
CA CYS A 33 -54.48 -6.18 32.04
C CYS A 33 -55.66 -7.17 32.10
N ASN A 34 -56.47 -7.19 31.08
CA ASN A 34 -57.58 -8.12 30.97
C ASN A 34 -57.09 -9.53 30.76
N GLY A 35 -57.38 -10.48 31.65
CA GLY A 35 -57.20 -11.92 31.47
C GLY A 35 -55.83 -12.50 31.78
N LEU A 36 -54.80 -11.67 32.03
CA LEU A 36 -53.42 -12.13 32.24
C LEU A 36 -52.88 -11.87 33.65
N GLY A 37 -53.63 -11.44 34.53
CA GLY A 37 -53.24 -11.15 35.94
C GLY A 37 -54.30 -10.37 36.60
N TYR A 38 -55.19 -11.02 37.38
CA TYR A 38 -56.24 -10.37 38.10
C TYR A 38 -55.70 -9.28 39.01
N GLY A 39 -56.05 -8.03 38.73
CA GLY A 39 -55.67 -6.86 39.57
C GLY A 39 -54.34 -6.17 39.18
N LEU A 40 -53.61 -6.62 38.16
CA LEU A 40 -52.37 -5.94 37.73
C LEU A 40 -52.67 -4.71 36.89
N LYS A 41 -52.11 -3.59 37.25
CA LYS A 41 -52.11 -2.35 36.47
C LYS A 41 -51.17 -2.44 35.29
N ASP A 42 -51.42 -1.68 34.22
CA ASP A 42 -50.55 -1.59 33.06
C ASP A 42 -49.10 -1.16 33.40
N THR A 43 -48.91 -0.59 34.62
CA THR A 43 -47.62 -0.19 35.14
C THR A 43 -46.90 -1.25 35.96
N ASP A 44 -47.62 -2.32 36.36
CA ASP A 44 -47.11 -3.34 37.27
C ASP A 44 -46.18 -4.29 36.50
N VAL A 45 -45.15 -4.78 37.14
CA VAL A 45 -44.24 -5.76 36.57
C VAL A 45 -44.96 -7.10 36.49
N TYR A 46 -45.04 -7.64 35.28
CA TYR A 46 -45.64 -8.96 34.99
C TYR A 46 -44.59 -10.05 34.65
N ARG A 47 -43.53 -9.62 33.98
CA ARG A 47 -42.42 -10.49 33.58
C ARG A 47 -41.12 -9.74 33.75
N VAL A 48 -40.10 -10.43 34.21
CA VAL A 48 -38.72 -9.98 34.21
C VAL A 48 -37.91 -10.90 33.32
N ASP A 49 -37.18 -10.36 32.39
CA ASP A 49 -36.27 -11.10 31.49
C ASP A 49 -34.83 -10.80 31.89
N LEU A 50 -34.03 -11.85 32.01
CA LEU A 50 -32.61 -11.79 32.26
C LEU A 50 -31.88 -12.51 31.10
N GLU A 51 -30.94 -11.84 30.47
CA GLU A 51 -30.13 -12.37 29.39
C GLU A 51 -28.75 -12.85 29.86
N PRO A 52 -28.18 -13.88 29.22
CA PRO A 52 -28.69 -14.66 28.08
C PRO A 52 -29.68 -15.75 28.51
N LYS A 53 -30.85 -15.85 27.84
CA LYS A 53 -31.92 -16.80 28.22
C LYS A 53 -31.58 -18.27 27.97
N THR A 54 -30.81 -18.55 26.94
CA THR A 54 -30.65 -19.93 26.43
C THR A 54 -29.22 -20.45 26.44
N THR A 55 -28.23 -19.57 26.33
CA THR A 55 -26.82 -19.97 26.20
C THR A 55 -26.08 -20.10 27.53
N GLY A 56 -26.59 -19.47 28.59
CA GLY A 56 -25.86 -19.37 29.85
C GLY A 56 -24.62 -18.45 29.76
N LEU A 57 -23.88 -18.40 30.85
CA LEU A 57 -22.61 -17.70 30.98
C LEU A 57 -21.48 -18.65 31.36
N SER A 58 -20.29 -18.46 30.85
CA SER A 58 -19.13 -19.27 31.16
C SER A 58 -18.06 -18.39 31.82
N LEU A 59 -17.62 -18.76 33.03
CA LEU A 59 -16.65 -18.02 33.81
C LEU A 59 -15.58 -18.95 34.36
N ALA A 60 -14.33 -18.52 34.31
CA ALA A 60 -13.27 -19.20 35.05
C ALA A 60 -13.36 -18.90 36.54
N PHE A 61 -12.87 -19.79 37.41
CA PHE A 61 -12.81 -19.57 38.86
C PHE A 61 -12.13 -18.21 39.17
N GLY A 62 -12.77 -17.40 40.00
CA GLY A 62 -12.29 -16.07 40.38
C GLY A 62 -12.54 -14.99 39.32
N GLN A 63 -13.11 -15.34 38.16
CA GLN A 63 -13.48 -14.38 37.14
C GLN A 63 -14.78 -13.68 37.51
N GLU A 64 -14.87 -12.43 37.13
CA GLU A 64 -16.05 -11.61 37.33
C GLU A 64 -16.59 -11.10 36.00
N GLN A 65 -17.89 -10.93 35.94
CA GLN A 65 -18.59 -10.40 34.75
C GLN A 65 -19.83 -9.60 35.18
N GLN A 66 -20.10 -8.52 34.48
CA GLN A 66 -21.36 -7.81 34.62
C GLN A 66 -22.44 -8.53 33.79
N ILE A 67 -23.56 -8.95 34.46
CA ILE A 67 -24.71 -9.46 33.72
C ILE A 67 -25.44 -8.30 33.04
N SER A 68 -26.08 -8.57 31.93
CA SER A 68 -26.94 -7.61 31.25
C SER A 68 -28.03 -7.13 32.19
N ALA A 69 -28.38 -5.84 32.16
CA ALA A 69 -29.43 -5.29 33.00
C ALA A 69 -30.76 -6.01 32.73
N PRO A 70 -31.44 -6.53 33.78
CA PRO A 70 -32.73 -7.17 33.58
C PRO A 70 -33.75 -6.22 32.96
N GLN A 71 -34.64 -6.75 32.17
CA GLN A 71 -35.74 -5.99 31.59
C GLN A 71 -37.06 -6.40 32.22
N ALA A 72 -37.82 -5.44 32.74
CA ALA A 72 -39.14 -5.66 33.28
C ALA A 72 -40.19 -5.29 32.24
N PHE A 73 -41.21 -6.16 32.12
CA PHE A 73 -42.31 -5.95 31.19
C PHE A 73 -43.61 -5.97 31.94
N ASN A 74 -44.54 -5.17 31.50
CA ASN A 74 -45.94 -5.23 31.99
C ASN A 74 -46.70 -6.34 31.23
N CYS A 75 -47.93 -6.55 31.59
CA CYS A 75 -48.81 -7.59 31.00
C CYS A 75 -49.20 -7.31 29.55
N LYS A 76 -48.91 -6.15 29.00
CA LYS A 76 -49.04 -5.81 27.56
C LYS A 76 -47.75 -6.02 26.78
N GLY A 77 -46.70 -6.49 27.42
CA GLY A 77 -45.40 -6.72 26.78
C GLY A 77 -44.58 -5.46 26.50
N THR A 78 -44.99 -4.31 27.04
CA THR A 78 -44.20 -3.07 27.03
C THR A 78 -43.37 -2.95 28.31
N ASN A 79 -42.31 -2.12 28.28
CA ASN A 79 -41.43 -1.96 29.43
C ASN A 79 -42.20 -1.43 30.64
N ALA A 80 -42.01 -2.10 31.77
CA ALA A 80 -42.52 -1.66 33.08
C ALA A 80 -41.40 -1.01 33.88
N ASN A 81 -41.73 0.04 34.64
CA ASN A 81 -40.75 0.69 35.50
C ASN A 81 -40.52 -0.13 36.78
N ALA A 82 -39.35 -0.76 36.85
CA ALA A 82 -38.86 -1.38 38.09
C ALA A 82 -37.87 -0.38 38.75
N SER A 83 -38.06 -0.09 40.00
CA SER A 83 -37.20 0.85 40.75
C SER A 83 -35.84 0.24 41.06
N SER A 84 -35.76 -1.09 41.18
CA SER A 84 -34.53 -1.83 41.45
C SER A 84 -34.75 -3.33 41.13
N PHE A 85 -33.67 -4.02 40.90
CA PHE A 85 -33.66 -5.46 40.78
C PHE A 85 -32.87 -6.09 41.94
N ASN A 86 -33.39 -7.18 42.47
CA ASN A 86 -32.68 -8.00 43.44
C ASN A 86 -32.18 -9.26 42.73
N TYR A 87 -30.92 -9.55 42.86
CA TYR A 87 -30.31 -10.72 42.28
C TYR A 87 -30.15 -11.84 43.29
N SER A 88 -30.33 -13.07 42.86
CA SER A 88 -30.14 -14.29 43.65
C SER A 88 -29.41 -15.35 42.89
N THR A 89 -28.79 -16.27 43.58
CA THR A 89 -28.09 -17.44 43.01
C THR A 89 -28.51 -18.71 43.73
N THR A 90 -28.47 -19.81 43.05
CA THR A 90 -28.77 -21.13 43.61
C THR A 90 -27.64 -21.68 44.48
N ASP A 91 -26.42 -21.20 44.27
CA ASP A 91 -25.23 -21.54 45.06
C ASP A 91 -24.28 -20.34 45.14
N ASN A 92 -24.36 -19.61 46.25
CA ASN A 92 -23.53 -18.44 46.47
C ASN A 92 -22.08 -18.72 46.87
N LYS A 93 -21.72 -19.99 47.05
CA LYS A 93 -20.31 -20.39 47.24
C LYS A 93 -19.62 -20.64 45.89
N LEU A 94 -20.39 -20.99 44.90
CA LEU A 94 -19.91 -21.25 43.54
C LEU A 94 -20.00 -20.02 42.66
N VAL A 95 -21.16 -19.34 42.70
CA VAL A 95 -21.44 -18.14 41.91
C VAL A 95 -22.13 -17.12 42.82
N ASP A 96 -21.45 -16.07 43.16
CA ASP A 96 -21.98 -14.97 43.96
C ASP A 96 -22.30 -13.79 43.08
N VAL A 97 -23.40 -13.10 43.39
CA VAL A 97 -23.88 -11.94 42.64
C VAL A 97 -24.02 -10.71 43.52
N SER A 98 -23.47 -9.58 43.07
CA SER A 98 -23.61 -8.30 43.77
C SER A 98 -25.01 -7.71 43.59
N PRO A 99 -25.42 -6.74 44.43
CA PRO A 99 -26.66 -6.02 44.24
C PRO A 99 -26.80 -5.27 42.92
N THR A 100 -25.69 -5.00 42.21
CA THR A 100 -25.64 -4.33 40.92
C THR A 100 -25.62 -5.31 39.75
N GLY A 101 -25.73 -6.63 40.00
CA GLY A 101 -25.68 -7.64 38.94
C GLY A 101 -24.27 -8.00 38.49
N ARG A 102 -23.23 -7.69 39.24
CA ARG A 102 -21.88 -8.17 38.98
C ARG A 102 -21.72 -9.57 39.55
N ILE A 103 -21.30 -10.52 38.69
CA ILE A 103 -21.16 -11.93 39.03
C ILE A 103 -19.72 -12.21 39.36
N CYS A 104 -19.50 -13.06 40.38
CA CYS A 104 -18.23 -13.59 40.76
C CYS A 104 -18.29 -15.13 40.64
N ALA A 105 -17.43 -15.75 39.88
CA ALA A 105 -17.25 -17.20 39.85
C ALA A 105 -16.43 -17.67 41.08
N GLY A 106 -17.07 -17.63 42.22
CA GLY A 106 -16.56 -17.80 43.56
C GLY A 106 -17.43 -16.99 44.54
N THR A 107 -16.82 -16.34 45.50
CA THR A 107 -17.54 -15.51 46.49
C THR A 107 -16.96 -14.11 46.55
N TRP A 108 -17.85 -13.12 46.62
CA TRP A 108 -17.46 -11.76 46.90
C TRP A 108 -16.86 -11.65 48.30
N ASN A 109 -15.89 -10.79 48.49
CA ASN A 109 -15.33 -10.52 49.81
C ASN A 109 -16.38 -9.74 50.66
N ARG A 110 -17.19 -10.47 51.38
CA ARG A 110 -18.26 -9.89 52.22
C ARG A 110 -17.80 -9.41 53.58
N ASN A 111 -16.52 -9.64 53.96
CA ASN A 111 -15.95 -9.33 55.27
C ASN A 111 -14.74 -8.40 55.22
N SER A 112 -14.62 -7.57 54.19
CA SER A 112 -13.55 -6.59 54.13
C SER A 112 -13.77 -5.49 55.19
N GLY A 113 -12.81 -5.28 56.10
CA GLY A 113 -12.71 -4.19 57.03
C GLY A 113 -14.01 -3.58 57.58
N GLY A 114 -14.50 -4.15 58.66
CA GLY A 114 -15.72 -3.57 59.34
C GLY A 114 -17.04 -4.19 58.91
N GLY A 115 -17.06 -5.29 58.18
CA GLY A 115 -18.25 -6.02 57.80
C GLY A 115 -18.99 -5.43 56.58
N ILE A 116 -18.37 -4.51 55.89
CA ILE A 116 -18.89 -3.98 54.64
C ILE A 116 -18.48 -4.88 53.46
N PRO A 117 -19.39 -5.44 52.67
CA PRO A 117 -19.05 -6.26 51.50
C PRO A 117 -18.25 -5.47 50.44
N ASP A 118 -17.14 -6.04 50.00
CA ASP A 118 -16.36 -5.52 48.91
C ASP A 118 -16.66 -6.34 47.63
N PHE A 119 -17.45 -5.76 46.75
CA PHE A 119 -17.81 -6.36 45.50
C PHE A 119 -16.77 -6.09 44.37
N THR A 120 -15.57 -5.67 44.71
CA THR A 120 -14.44 -5.55 43.77
C THR A 120 -13.47 -6.74 43.87
N ILE A 121 -13.58 -7.56 44.91
CA ILE A 121 -12.71 -8.72 45.13
C ILE A 121 -13.55 -9.99 45.03
N CYS A 122 -13.34 -10.73 43.94
CA CYS A 122 -13.88 -12.07 43.74
C CYS A 122 -12.90 -13.14 44.24
N ASN A 123 -13.24 -13.80 45.34
CA ASN A 123 -12.42 -14.83 45.93
C ASN A 123 -12.67 -16.18 45.27
N PHE A 124 -11.58 -16.87 44.97
CA PHE A 124 -11.61 -18.20 44.43
C PHE A 124 -12.29 -19.16 45.44
N PRO A 125 -13.15 -20.09 44.97
CA PRO A 125 -13.73 -21.10 45.88
C PRO A 125 -12.65 -22.04 46.44
N ASN A 126 -12.58 -22.17 47.75
CA ASN A 126 -11.64 -23.05 48.44
C ASN A 126 -12.39 -23.90 49.46
N PRO A 127 -12.43 -25.21 49.33
CA PRO A 127 -11.85 -26.04 48.26
C PRO A 127 -12.55 -25.85 46.93
N ALA A 128 -11.84 -26.11 45.81
CA ALA A 128 -12.44 -26.08 44.49
C ALA A 128 -13.65 -27.02 44.44
N PRO A 129 -14.78 -26.59 43.88
CA PRO A 129 -16.00 -27.42 43.85
C PRO A 129 -15.82 -28.74 43.13
N ALA A 130 -16.44 -29.79 43.62
CA ALA A 130 -16.45 -31.07 42.94
C ALA A 130 -17.25 -30.96 41.62
N THR A 131 -16.66 -31.41 40.54
CA THR A 131 -17.28 -31.33 39.22
C THR A 131 -17.92 -32.66 38.78
N ASN A 132 -17.86 -33.70 39.62
CA ASN A 132 -18.36 -35.07 39.37
C ASN A 132 -17.92 -35.63 38.01
N GLY A 133 -16.66 -35.30 37.59
CA GLY A 133 -16.07 -35.75 36.34
C GLY A 133 -16.41 -34.88 35.13
N LEU A 134 -17.22 -33.85 35.30
CA LEU A 134 -17.48 -32.83 34.26
C LEU A 134 -16.35 -31.78 34.25
N PRO A 135 -16.15 -31.12 33.11
CA PRO A 135 -15.15 -30.04 33.00
C PRO A 135 -15.62 -28.73 33.66
N TYR A 136 -16.80 -28.70 34.25
CA TYR A 136 -17.40 -27.54 34.87
C TYR A 136 -18.32 -27.93 36.03
N THR A 137 -18.66 -26.95 36.84
CA THR A 137 -19.81 -26.98 37.75
C THR A 137 -20.70 -25.77 37.41
N SER A 138 -21.96 -25.74 37.85
CA SER A 138 -22.86 -24.66 37.47
C SER A 138 -23.82 -24.26 38.59
N ALA A 139 -24.21 -23.01 38.62
CA ALA A 139 -25.28 -22.45 39.39
C ALA A 139 -26.19 -21.59 38.51
N TYR A 140 -27.37 -21.26 39.01
CA TYR A 140 -28.29 -20.40 38.31
C TYR A 140 -28.44 -19.07 39.01
N ILE A 141 -28.50 -18.00 38.21
CA ILE A 141 -28.77 -16.63 38.68
C ILE A 141 -30.15 -16.24 38.19
N SER A 142 -30.90 -15.55 39.03
CA SER A 142 -32.14 -14.89 38.70
C SER A 142 -32.18 -13.47 39.22
N ALA A 143 -32.98 -12.62 38.59
CA ALA A 143 -33.26 -11.29 39.03
C ALA A 143 -34.77 -11.16 39.39
N SER A 144 -35.11 -10.36 40.38
CA SER A 144 -36.51 -10.14 40.70
C SER A 144 -36.80 -8.67 40.90
N ALA A 145 -38.00 -8.25 40.50
CA ALA A 145 -38.50 -6.91 40.71
C ALA A 145 -39.98 -7.00 41.06
N ASN A 146 -40.38 -6.25 42.09
CA ASN A 146 -41.78 -6.20 42.56
C ASN A 146 -42.40 -7.61 42.78
N GLY A 147 -41.61 -8.54 43.29
CA GLY A 147 -42.09 -9.92 43.55
C GLY A 147 -42.13 -10.83 42.35
N VAL A 148 -41.79 -10.39 41.15
CA VAL A 148 -41.70 -11.18 39.91
C VAL A 148 -40.25 -11.57 39.67
N THR A 149 -40.00 -12.88 39.54
CA THR A 149 -38.65 -13.43 39.28
C THR A 149 -38.48 -13.68 37.80
N SER A 150 -37.26 -13.40 37.31
CA SER A 150 -36.86 -13.66 35.92
C SER A 150 -36.70 -15.14 35.59
N ASN A 151 -36.54 -15.44 34.30
CA ASN A 151 -35.94 -16.69 33.87
C ASN A 151 -34.59 -16.88 34.55
N PRO A 152 -34.21 -18.11 34.94
CA PRO A 152 -32.88 -18.40 35.46
C PRO A 152 -31.84 -18.36 34.31
N VAL A 153 -30.67 -17.82 34.58
CA VAL A 153 -29.50 -17.88 33.72
C VAL A 153 -28.48 -18.81 34.31
N GLN A 154 -28.10 -19.84 33.59
CA GLN A 154 -27.11 -20.80 34.03
C GLN A 154 -25.71 -20.20 33.90
N VAL A 155 -24.93 -20.29 34.95
CA VAL A 155 -23.52 -19.87 35.00
C VAL A 155 -22.67 -21.13 35.14
N PHE A 156 -21.88 -21.42 34.11
CA PHE A 156 -20.91 -22.49 34.10
C PHE A 156 -19.59 -21.99 34.65
N VAL A 157 -19.04 -22.63 35.66
CA VAL A 157 -17.81 -22.28 36.32
C VAL A 157 -16.79 -23.38 36.10
N HIS A 158 -15.62 -23.02 35.63
CA HIS A 158 -14.56 -23.94 35.25
C HIS A 158 -13.17 -23.40 35.63
N ALA A 159 -12.15 -24.23 35.50
CA ALA A 159 -10.77 -23.80 35.69
C ALA A 159 -10.38 -22.73 34.65
N THR A 160 -9.43 -21.88 34.97
CA THR A 160 -8.91 -20.88 34.03
C THR A 160 -8.44 -21.54 32.75
N VAL A 161 -8.82 -20.98 31.60
CA VAL A 161 -8.34 -21.44 30.30
C VAL A 161 -6.82 -21.21 30.25
N SER A 162 -6.08 -22.29 30.06
CA SER A 162 -4.62 -22.26 30.07
C SER A 162 -4.03 -21.83 28.73
N SER A 163 -4.72 -22.14 27.64
CA SER A 163 -4.31 -21.76 26.30
C SER A 163 -5.49 -21.77 25.34
N VAL A 164 -5.44 -20.89 24.34
CA VAL A 164 -6.30 -20.89 23.15
C VAL A 164 -5.36 -20.91 21.95
N SER A 165 -5.45 -21.95 21.14
CA SER A 165 -4.72 -22.03 19.87
C SER A 165 -5.67 -21.70 18.72
N LEU A 166 -5.15 -21.06 17.71
CA LEU A 166 -5.84 -20.78 16.45
C LEU A 166 -5.13 -21.53 15.33
N ALA A 167 -5.80 -22.53 14.76
CA ALA A 167 -5.33 -23.21 13.58
C ALA A 167 -6.00 -22.60 12.33
N LEU A 168 -5.20 -22.01 11.48
CA LEU A 168 -5.61 -21.64 10.14
C LEU A 168 -5.03 -22.67 9.19
N ALA A 169 -5.89 -23.44 8.53
CA ALA A 169 -5.44 -24.32 7.48
C ALA A 169 -4.73 -23.51 6.41
N GLY A 170 -3.41 -23.68 6.28
CA GLY A 170 -2.61 -22.95 5.31
C GLY A 170 -2.24 -21.52 5.73
N ASN A 171 -1.88 -21.28 6.97
CA ASN A 171 -1.34 -20.01 7.52
C ASN A 171 -0.26 -19.35 6.67
N GLN A 172 0.19 -20.03 5.65
CA GLN A 172 1.33 -19.65 4.82
C GLN A 172 0.90 -19.30 3.39
N GLN A 173 -0.40 -19.33 3.11
CA GLN A 173 -0.93 -19.06 1.77
C GLN A 173 -1.99 -17.99 1.84
N CYS A 174 -1.94 -17.07 0.87
CA CYS A 174 -3.07 -16.18 0.69
C CYS A 174 -4.25 -16.92 0.06
N TYR A 175 -5.44 -16.38 0.25
CA TYR A 175 -6.68 -16.85 -0.36
C TYR A 175 -7.11 -15.87 -1.45
N SER A 176 -7.45 -16.38 -2.63
CA SER A 176 -8.02 -15.54 -3.70
C SER A 176 -9.36 -14.96 -3.26
N GLN A 177 -9.70 -13.77 -3.77
CA GLN A 177 -10.97 -13.12 -3.48
C GLN A 177 -12.16 -14.08 -3.65
N GLY A 178 -13.04 -14.13 -2.68
CA GLY A 178 -14.19 -15.05 -2.64
C GLY A 178 -13.89 -16.46 -2.14
N ALA A 179 -12.62 -16.84 -2.01
CA ALA A 179 -12.27 -18.14 -1.43
C ALA A 179 -12.50 -18.13 0.08
N SER A 180 -12.98 -19.25 0.60
CA SER A 180 -13.33 -19.39 2.01
C SER A 180 -12.58 -20.55 2.65
N THR A 181 -12.37 -20.44 3.96
CA THR A 181 -11.84 -21.53 4.78
C THR A 181 -12.53 -21.56 6.14
N GLN A 182 -12.54 -22.73 6.74
CA GLN A 182 -13.05 -22.94 8.09
C GLN A 182 -11.99 -22.46 9.09
N LEU A 183 -12.41 -21.74 10.13
CA LEU A 183 -11.56 -21.42 11.28
C LEU A 183 -11.69 -22.51 12.32
N ASP A 184 -10.55 -23.07 12.69
CA ASP A 184 -10.44 -24.09 13.72
C ASP A 184 -9.58 -23.56 14.86
N SER A 185 -10.03 -23.77 16.09
CA SER A 185 -9.29 -23.36 17.28
C SER A 185 -9.56 -24.33 18.41
N GLU A 186 -8.61 -24.38 19.31
CA GLU A 186 -8.68 -25.23 20.50
C GLU A 186 -8.41 -24.37 21.74
N ALA A 187 -9.14 -24.63 22.80
CA ALA A 187 -8.91 -24.03 24.10
C ALA A 187 -8.68 -25.12 25.15
N CYS A 188 -7.63 -24.99 25.90
CA CYS A 188 -7.22 -25.95 26.92
C CYS A 188 -7.29 -25.32 28.30
N PHE A 189 -7.69 -26.14 29.31
CA PHE A 189 -7.62 -25.76 30.70
C PHE A 189 -7.31 -27.00 31.57
N SER A 190 -6.78 -26.77 32.77
CA SER A 190 -6.50 -27.83 33.72
C SER A 190 -7.40 -27.69 34.93
N GLN A 191 -8.04 -28.79 35.32
CA GLN A 191 -8.90 -28.85 36.50
C GLN A 191 -8.63 -30.16 37.26
N ASN A 192 -8.37 -30.07 38.54
CA ASN A 192 -8.07 -31.25 39.41
C ASN A 192 -6.97 -32.17 38.84
N GLY A 193 -5.92 -31.58 38.25
CA GLY A 193 -4.81 -32.29 37.63
C GLY A 193 -5.11 -32.99 36.31
N LYS A 194 -6.30 -32.81 35.76
CA LYS A 194 -6.68 -33.29 34.43
C LYS A 194 -6.80 -32.14 33.43
N GLN A 195 -6.37 -32.38 32.21
CA GLN A 195 -6.58 -31.46 31.11
C GLN A 195 -7.90 -31.74 30.39
N PHE A 196 -8.62 -30.70 30.09
CA PHE A 196 -9.88 -30.70 29.33
C PHE A 196 -9.79 -29.74 28.16
N GLU A 197 -10.62 -30.01 27.17
CA GLU A 197 -10.81 -29.18 25.99
C GLU A 197 -12.19 -28.57 25.98
N PHE A 198 -12.28 -27.31 25.50
CA PHE A 198 -13.54 -26.74 25.10
C PHE A 198 -13.97 -27.30 23.76
N CYS A 199 -15.24 -27.04 23.39
CA CYS A 199 -15.77 -27.46 22.12
C CYS A 199 -14.93 -27.00 20.94
N ALA A 200 -14.27 -27.94 20.30
CA ALA A 200 -13.68 -27.71 18.98
C ALA A 200 -14.80 -27.80 17.91
N PRO A 201 -14.63 -27.13 16.75
CA PRO A 201 -15.51 -27.34 15.62
C PRO A 201 -15.61 -28.83 15.27
N ALA A 202 -16.77 -29.26 14.81
CA ALA A 202 -17.05 -30.66 14.48
C ALA A 202 -16.16 -31.26 13.36
N SER A 203 -15.42 -30.39 12.67
CA SER A 203 -14.49 -30.76 11.60
C SER A 203 -13.10 -31.17 12.10
N VAL A 204 -12.74 -30.90 13.37
CA VAL A 204 -11.42 -31.22 13.89
C VAL A 204 -11.36 -32.67 14.35
N SER A 205 -10.43 -33.41 13.79
CA SER A 205 -10.19 -34.80 14.19
C SER A 205 -9.55 -34.87 15.57
N PRO A 206 -9.92 -35.85 16.43
CA PRO A 206 -9.30 -36.06 17.75
C PRO A 206 -7.77 -36.11 17.74
N ALA A 207 -7.18 -36.59 16.65
CA ALA A 207 -5.73 -36.66 16.50
C ALA A 207 -5.03 -35.30 16.33
N ASN A 208 -5.79 -34.24 16.04
CA ASN A 208 -5.27 -32.89 15.74
C ASN A 208 -5.45 -31.93 16.92
N TYR A 209 -5.90 -32.38 18.07
CA TYR A 209 -6.05 -31.53 19.24
C TYR A 209 -4.67 -31.19 19.84
N ALA A 210 -4.47 -29.91 20.11
CA ALA A 210 -3.26 -29.42 20.75
C ALA A 210 -3.21 -29.74 22.26
N CYS A 211 -4.37 -29.95 22.88
CA CYS A 211 -4.46 -30.32 24.31
C CYS A 211 -4.23 -31.82 24.51
N ALA A 212 -3.36 -32.15 25.42
CA ALA A 212 -3.20 -33.54 25.82
C ALA A 212 -4.49 -34.08 26.47
N LEU A 213 -5.02 -35.18 25.94
CA LEU A 213 -6.18 -35.85 26.55
C LEU A 213 -5.81 -36.37 27.96
N PRO A 214 -6.74 -36.31 28.93
CA PRO A 214 -6.51 -36.91 30.25
C PRO A 214 -6.17 -38.39 30.13
N SER A 215 -5.31 -38.88 31.00
CA SER A 215 -4.92 -40.30 31.03
C SER A 215 -6.14 -41.20 31.16
N GLY A 216 -6.32 -42.17 30.22
CA GLY A 216 -7.46 -43.06 30.14
C GLY A 216 -8.65 -42.55 29.32
N VAL A 217 -8.57 -41.36 28.77
CA VAL A 217 -9.57 -40.81 27.83
C VAL A 217 -9.13 -41.10 26.39
N THR A 218 -9.87 -41.94 25.70
CA THR A 218 -9.55 -42.33 24.31
C THR A 218 -10.41 -41.60 23.26
N SER A 219 -11.41 -40.84 23.71
CA SER A 219 -12.27 -40.04 22.86
C SER A 219 -12.33 -38.61 23.34
N VAL A 220 -12.46 -37.69 22.42
CA VAL A 220 -12.68 -36.26 22.75
C VAL A 220 -13.97 -36.20 23.61
N PRO A 221 -13.93 -35.44 24.73
CA PRO A 221 -15.13 -35.22 25.53
C PRO A 221 -16.23 -34.66 24.63
N VAL A 222 -17.46 -35.14 24.82
CA VAL A 222 -18.60 -34.59 24.09
C VAL A 222 -18.64 -33.08 24.35
N CYS A 223 -18.51 -32.32 23.32
CA CYS A 223 -18.53 -30.87 23.38
C CYS A 223 -19.87 -30.42 23.98
N SER A 224 -19.84 -29.80 25.14
CA SER A 224 -21.00 -29.14 25.71
C SER A 224 -20.99 -27.67 25.32
N SER A 225 -21.94 -27.30 24.45
CA SER A 225 -22.17 -25.86 24.14
C SER A 225 -22.52 -25.05 25.40
N SER A 226 -22.79 -25.68 26.51
CA SER A 226 -23.13 -25.04 27.77
C SER A 226 -21.95 -24.35 28.47
N ILE A 227 -20.70 -24.76 28.23
CA ILE A 227 -19.52 -24.06 28.79
C ILE A 227 -18.97 -22.98 27.86
N GLY A 228 -19.68 -22.69 26.78
CA GLY A 228 -19.30 -21.69 25.82
C GLY A 228 -18.73 -22.28 24.53
N THR A 229 -18.76 -21.49 23.50
CA THR A 229 -18.17 -21.78 22.20
C THR A 229 -17.05 -20.79 21.94
N LEU A 230 -16.06 -21.22 21.17
CA LEU A 230 -15.04 -20.30 20.68
C LEU A 230 -15.68 -19.23 19.79
N ALA A 231 -15.44 -17.99 20.14
CA ALA A 231 -15.81 -16.84 19.33
C ALA A 231 -14.60 -16.36 18.53
N TYR A 232 -14.84 -15.98 17.28
CA TYR A 232 -13.79 -15.46 16.40
C TYR A 232 -14.04 -14.00 16.10
N SER A 233 -12.95 -13.26 15.94
CA SER A 233 -12.99 -11.87 15.51
C SER A 233 -11.96 -11.61 14.40
N VAL A 234 -12.31 -10.71 13.49
CA VAL A 234 -11.46 -10.25 12.39
C VAL A 234 -11.23 -8.76 12.57
N SER A 235 -9.98 -8.34 12.61
CA SER A 235 -9.63 -6.94 12.86
C SER A 235 -9.98 -6.02 11.67
N THR A 236 -9.89 -6.51 10.43
CA THR A 236 -10.13 -5.73 9.22
C THR A 236 -11.13 -6.42 8.31
N GLY A 237 -12.40 -6.05 8.44
CA GLY A 237 -13.49 -6.67 7.68
C GLY A 237 -13.46 -6.43 6.17
N SER A 238 -12.72 -5.41 5.71
CA SER A 238 -12.50 -5.19 4.27
C SER A 238 -11.57 -6.22 3.64
N VAL A 239 -10.66 -6.83 4.42
CA VAL A 239 -9.72 -7.86 3.93
C VAL A 239 -10.37 -9.24 3.95
N ALA A 240 -11.12 -9.54 4.98
CA ALA A 240 -11.82 -10.81 5.11
C ALA A 240 -13.13 -10.65 5.89
N THR A 241 -14.15 -11.37 5.48
CA THR A 241 -15.45 -11.42 6.17
C THR A 241 -15.61 -12.72 6.94
N LEU A 242 -16.11 -12.64 8.16
CA LEU A 242 -16.38 -13.79 9.01
C LEU A 242 -17.86 -14.06 9.12
N ASN A 243 -18.27 -15.29 8.83
CA ASN A 243 -19.59 -15.79 9.18
C ASN A 243 -19.52 -16.39 10.60
N ALA A 244 -19.98 -15.63 11.59
CA ALA A 244 -19.92 -16.05 12.98
C ALA A 244 -20.77 -17.29 13.31
N ALA A 245 -21.79 -17.62 12.50
CA ALA A 245 -22.63 -18.80 12.72
C ALA A 245 -21.95 -20.09 12.26
N THR A 246 -21.08 -20.01 11.24
CA THR A 246 -20.41 -21.17 10.65
C THR A 246 -18.91 -21.17 10.89
N ASN A 247 -18.36 -20.10 11.46
CA ASN A 247 -16.91 -19.88 11.64
C ASN A 247 -16.12 -19.97 10.32
N VAL A 248 -16.76 -19.63 9.21
CA VAL A 248 -16.13 -19.57 7.90
C VAL A 248 -15.63 -18.16 7.64
N ILE A 249 -14.35 -18.03 7.30
CA ILE A 249 -13.77 -16.78 6.85
C ILE A 249 -13.65 -16.79 5.33
N THR A 250 -14.03 -15.68 4.71
CA THR A 250 -14.00 -15.49 3.25
C THR A 250 -13.11 -14.32 2.90
N ALA A 251 -12.20 -14.54 1.97
CA ALA A 251 -11.31 -13.51 1.44
C ALA A 251 -12.10 -12.42 0.69
N ALA A 252 -11.83 -11.16 1.00
CA ALA A 252 -12.50 -10.00 0.40
C ALA A 252 -11.51 -9.17 -0.44
N GLN A 253 -10.99 -8.07 0.07
CA GLN A 253 -10.01 -7.25 -0.63
C GLN A 253 -8.57 -7.65 -0.28
N PRO A 254 -7.60 -7.44 -1.17
CA PRO A 254 -6.19 -7.71 -0.89
C PRO A 254 -5.69 -7.12 0.42
N GLY A 255 -4.91 -7.87 1.14
CA GLY A 255 -4.33 -7.45 2.41
C GLY A 255 -4.22 -8.58 3.42
N THR A 256 -3.71 -8.25 4.60
CA THR A 256 -3.61 -9.17 5.73
C THR A 256 -4.40 -8.62 6.91
N THR A 257 -5.19 -9.46 7.55
CA THR A 257 -5.96 -9.12 8.75
C THR A 257 -5.62 -10.05 9.90
N ALA A 258 -5.64 -9.53 11.11
CA ALA A 258 -5.51 -10.37 12.29
C ALA A 258 -6.83 -11.04 12.63
N ILE A 259 -6.74 -12.28 13.06
CA ILE A 259 -7.85 -13.07 13.57
C ILE A 259 -7.49 -13.49 14.99
N GLN A 260 -8.48 -13.47 15.85
CA GLN A 260 -8.37 -13.99 17.20
C GLN A 260 -9.53 -14.93 17.50
N ALA A 261 -9.23 -15.99 18.22
CA ALA A 261 -10.22 -16.86 18.85
C ALA A 261 -10.28 -16.51 20.33
N SER A 262 -11.48 -16.49 20.89
CA SER A 262 -11.67 -16.19 22.32
C SER A 262 -12.73 -17.09 22.94
N ILE A 263 -12.56 -17.43 24.20
CA ILE A 263 -13.51 -18.13 25.02
C ILE A 263 -13.32 -17.74 26.50
N ALA A 264 -14.39 -17.51 27.20
CA ALA A 264 -14.39 -17.26 28.65
C ALA A 264 -13.35 -16.19 29.08
N GLY A 265 -13.26 -15.08 28.32
CA GLY A 265 -12.33 -13.98 28.62
C GLY A 265 -10.87 -14.25 28.26
N SER A 266 -10.53 -15.45 27.80
CA SER A 266 -9.18 -15.79 27.28
C SER A 266 -9.17 -15.76 25.76
N GLY A 267 -8.08 -15.23 25.20
CA GLY A 267 -7.91 -15.13 23.74
C GLY A 267 -6.66 -15.87 23.25
N SER A 268 -6.68 -16.27 22.00
CA SER A 268 -5.51 -16.78 21.30
C SER A 268 -4.48 -15.67 21.03
N SER A 269 -3.25 -16.05 20.77
CA SER A 269 -2.38 -15.17 19.99
C SER A 269 -3.04 -14.84 18.65
N ALA A 270 -2.73 -13.68 18.09
CA ALA A 270 -3.26 -13.30 16.78
C ALA A 270 -2.77 -14.30 15.72
N GLY A 271 -3.71 -14.87 14.98
CA GLY A 271 -3.45 -15.52 13.71
C GLY A 271 -3.63 -14.51 12.59
N TYR A 272 -3.05 -14.76 11.43
CA TYR A 272 -3.19 -13.85 10.30
C TYR A 272 -3.86 -14.56 9.14
N PHE A 273 -4.82 -13.86 8.54
CA PHE A 273 -5.47 -14.28 7.31
C PHE A 273 -5.14 -13.30 6.21
N THR A 274 -4.79 -13.81 5.05
CA THR A 274 -4.35 -12.97 3.94
C THR A 274 -5.19 -13.24 2.70
N THR A 275 -5.76 -12.17 2.16
CA THR A 275 -6.33 -12.17 0.81
C THR A 275 -5.24 -11.84 -0.19
N CYS A 276 -5.12 -12.64 -1.25
CA CYS A 276 -4.03 -12.57 -2.21
C CYS A 276 -3.87 -11.18 -2.81
N PRO A 277 -2.63 -10.64 -2.83
CA PRO A 277 -2.36 -9.35 -3.42
C PRO A 277 -2.40 -9.40 -4.93
N PRO A 278 -2.57 -8.25 -5.59
CA PRO A 278 -2.42 -8.12 -7.03
C PRO A 278 -1.01 -8.54 -7.48
N LYS A 279 -0.95 -9.35 -8.52
CA LYS A 279 0.29 -9.76 -9.19
C LYS A 279 0.52 -8.95 -10.46
N SER A 280 -0.53 -8.74 -11.22
CA SER A 280 -0.46 -8.01 -12.48
C SER A 280 -1.77 -7.32 -12.80
N ILE A 281 -1.64 -6.23 -13.55
CA ILE A 281 -2.76 -5.45 -14.07
C ILE A 281 -2.59 -5.39 -15.58
N SER A 282 -3.63 -5.68 -16.31
CA SER A 282 -3.69 -5.45 -17.76
C SER A 282 -4.76 -4.42 -18.07
N VAL A 283 -4.41 -3.49 -18.97
CA VAL A 283 -5.30 -2.40 -19.39
C VAL A 283 -5.38 -2.39 -20.91
N THR A 284 -6.58 -2.24 -21.43
CA THR A 284 -6.83 -2.07 -22.87
C THR A 284 -7.91 -1.02 -23.11
N LEU A 285 -7.89 -0.42 -24.27
CA LEU A 285 -8.98 0.42 -24.78
C LEU A 285 -9.56 -0.27 -26.02
N ASN A 286 -10.83 -0.66 -25.95
CA ASN A 286 -11.48 -1.45 -27.00
C ASN A 286 -10.69 -2.72 -27.41
N GLY A 287 -10.06 -3.39 -26.42
CA GLY A 287 -9.26 -4.58 -26.63
C GLY A 287 -7.83 -4.36 -27.17
N ASN A 288 -7.41 -3.10 -27.36
CA ASN A 288 -6.11 -2.73 -27.92
C ASN A 288 -5.26 -1.96 -26.92
N THR A 289 -3.95 -2.05 -27.07
CA THR A 289 -2.96 -1.23 -26.35
C THR A 289 -2.56 0.05 -27.10
N ASN A 290 -3.03 0.20 -28.36
CA ASN A 290 -2.90 1.41 -29.14
C ASN A 290 -4.30 1.79 -29.67
N ALA A 291 -4.73 3.02 -29.43
CA ALA A 291 -6.08 3.46 -29.78
C ALA A 291 -6.10 4.92 -30.24
N THR A 292 -7.09 5.25 -31.04
CA THR A 292 -7.39 6.61 -31.43
C THR A 292 -8.70 7.04 -30.79
N VAL A 293 -8.70 8.17 -30.08
CA VAL A 293 -9.88 8.76 -29.44
C VAL A 293 -10.11 10.15 -30.01
N THR A 294 -11.31 10.41 -30.48
CA THR A 294 -11.67 11.71 -31.05
C THR A 294 -11.74 12.78 -29.95
N LYS A 295 -11.29 14.00 -30.21
CA LYS A 295 -11.39 15.16 -29.33
C LYS A 295 -12.78 15.31 -28.71
N GLY A 296 -12.85 15.52 -27.40
CA GLY A 296 -14.09 15.68 -26.64
C GLY A 296 -14.80 14.38 -26.30
N VAL A 297 -14.28 13.22 -26.71
CA VAL A 297 -14.89 11.92 -26.44
C VAL A 297 -14.26 11.30 -25.20
N THR A 298 -15.12 10.77 -24.33
CA THR A 298 -14.72 9.94 -23.20
C THR A 298 -14.90 8.46 -23.55
N GLN A 299 -13.92 7.63 -23.24
CA GLN A 299 -13.98 6.18 -23.39
C GLN A 299 -13.51 5.50 -22.10
N ASN A 300 -13.97 4.28 -21.86
CA ASN A 300 -13.58 3.51 -20.68
C ASN A 300 -12.50 2.49 -21.02
N LEU A 301 -11.49 2.45 -20.19
CA LEU A 301 -10.48 1.39 -20.21
C LEU A 301 -11.09 0.11 -19.66
N VAL A 302 -10.71 -1.01 -20.25
CA VAL A 302 -10.98 -2.34 -19.70
C VAL A 302 -9.76 -2.76 -18.91
N THR A 303 -9.94 -2.93 -17.61
CA THR A 303 -8.86 -3.27 -16.68
C THR A 303 -9.13 -4.62 -16.04
N THR A 304 -8.16 -5.50 -16.09
CA THR A 304 -8.17 -6.80 -15.41
C THR A 304 -7.02 -6.88 -14.44
N VAL A 305 -7.33 -7.16 -13.18
CA VAL A 305 -6.33 -7.38 -12.13
C VAL A 305 -6.33 -8.85 -11.77
N VAL A 306 -5.16 -9.44 -11.69
CA VAL A 306 -4.97 -10.86 -11.36
C VAL A 306 -4.12 -10.97 -10.12
N ASP A 307 -4.53 -11.81 -9.19
CA ASP A 307 -3.80 -12.07 -7.96
C ASP A 307 -2.59 -13.00 -8.16
N THR A 308 -1.86 -13.24 -7.08
CA THR A 308 -0.66 -14.11 -7.08
C THR A 308 -0.97 -15.58 -7.40
N LYS A 309 -2.23 -16.01 -7.30
CA LYS A 309 -2.70 -17.34 -7.68
C LYS A 309 -3.31 -17.41 -9.07
N GLY A 310 -3.39 -16.29 -9.79
CA GLY A 310 -3.95 -16.21 -11.11
C GLY A 310 -5.46 -15.98 -11.16
N ALA A 311 -6.11 -15.72 -10.03
CA ALA A 311 -7.52 -15.39 -9.98
C ALA A 311 -7.77 -13.89 -10.22
N VAL A 312 -8.89 -13.56 -10.85
CA VAL A 312 -9.27 -12.15 -11.09
C VAL A 312 -9.74 -11.53 -9.78
N ILE A 313 -9.26 -10.32 -9.50
CA ILE A 313 -9.72 -9.50 -8.38
C ILE A 313 -10.65 -8.42 -8.91
N SER A 314 -11.78 -8.22 -8.25
CA SER A 314 -12.77 -7.19 -8.58
C SER A 314 -12.91 -6.16 -7.47
N GLY A 315 -13.46 -4.98 -7.82
CA GLY A 315 -13.78 -3.94 -6.84
C GLY A 315 -12.57 -3.21 -6.26
N LEU A 316 -11.41 -3.30 -6.88
CA LEU A 316 -10.22 -2.54 -6.49
C LEU A 316 -10.31 -1.09 -6.94
N THR A 317 -9.86 -0.19 -6.08
CA THR A 317 -9.65 1.21 -6.46
C THR A 317 -8.25 1.35 -7.04
N LEU A 318 -8.18 1.61 -8.34
CA LEU A 318 -6.93 1.84 -9.07
C LEU A 318 -6.71 3.34 -9.30
N ASP A 319 -5.45 3.72 -9.33
CA ASP A 319 -5.01 5.06 -9.73
C ASP A 319 -4.66 5.03 -11.21
N TYR A 320 -5.44 5.73 -12.04
CA TYR A 320 -5.20 5.82 -13.46
C TYR A 320 -4.40 7.08 -13.78
N GLN A 321 -3.31 6.91 -14.47
CA GLN A 321 -2.40 7.99 -14.78
C GLN A 321 -2.17 8.11 -16.28
N SER A 322 -2.03 9.35 -16.73
CA SER A 322 -1.67 9.71 -18.10
C SER A 322 -0.32 10.40 -18.12
N THR A 323 0.49 10.09 -19.12
CA THR A 323 1.75 10.81 -19.36
C THR A 323 1.53 12.24 -19.86
N ASN A 324 0.32 12.49 -20.37
CA ASN A 324 -0.09 13.80 -20.85
C ASN A 324 -1.54 14.09 -20.41
N PRO A 325 -1.78 14.41 -19.14
CA PRO A 325 -3.14 14.57 -18.63
C PRO A 325 -3.86 15.82 -19.14
N LEU A 326 -3.14 16.77 -19.73
CA LEU A 326 -3.74 17.97 -20.33
C LEU A 326 -4.46 17.64 -21.63
N ASP A 327 -3.86 16.80 -22.47
CA ASP A 327 -4.47 16.42 -23.74
C ASP A 327 -5.41 15.22 -23.57
N ILE A 328 -4.95 14.23 -22.81
CA ILE A 328 -5.67 12.98 -22.55
C ILE A 328 -5.65 12.72 -21.05
N SER A 329 -6.71 13.07 -20.38
CA SER A 329 -6.83 12.85 -18.93
C SER A 329 -7.36 11.45 -18.63
N ALA A 330 -6.89 10.89 -17.51
CA ALA A 330 -7.39 9.63 -16.96
C ALA A 330 -8.25 9.91 -15.72
N GLY A 331 -9.47 9.40 -15.72
CA GLY A 331 -10.39 9.52 -14.59
C GLY A 331 -10.26 8.34 -13.61
N THR A 332 -10.71 8.57 -12.38
CA THR A 332 -10.59 7.61 -11.26
C THR A 332 -11.29 6.27 -11.48
N ALA A 333 -12.27 6.22 -12.38
CA ALA A 333 -13.00 5.00 -12.74
C ALA A 333 -12.43 4.28 -13.98
N GLY A 334 -11.22 4.68 -14.43
CA GLY A 334 -10.64 4.13 -15.64
C GLY A 334 -11.23 4.71 -16.94
N SER A 335 -11.82 5.91 -16.88
CA SER A 335 -12.21 6.64 -18.08
C SER A 335 -11.05 7.45 -18.63
N VAL A 336 -10.98 7.62 -19.93
CA VAL A 336 -10.05 8.52 -20.61
C VAL A 336 -10.85 9.56 -21.39
N LEU A 337 -10.50 10.83 -21.18
CA LEU A 337 -11.09 11.97 -21.91
C LEU A 337 -10.01 12.60 -22.79
N ALA A 338 -10.24 12.62 -24.08
CA ALA A 338 -9.40 13.33 -25.04
C ALA A 338 -9.84 14.82 -25.11
N SER A 339 -9.16 15.66 -24.34
CA SER A 339 -9.49 17.10 -24.26
C SER A 339 -8.95 17.88 -25.46
N PHE A 340 -7.72 17.55 -25.88
CA PHE A 340 -7.03 18.22 -27.00
C PHE A 340 -6.38 17.19 -27.92
N PRO A 341 -6.09 17.59 -29.19
CA PRO A 341 -5.26 16.78 -30.06
C PRO A 341 -3.89 16.55 -29.46
N GLY A 342 -3.41 15.31 -29.48
CA GLY A 342 -2.13 14.95 -28.91
C GLY A 342 -2.01 13.46 -28.69
N ALA A 343 -1.02 13.04 -27.95
CA ALA A 343 -0.80 11.65 -27.63
C ALA A 343 -0.38 11.47 -26.16
N ALA A 344 -0.82 10.39 -25.55
CA ALA A 344 -0.43 10.01 -24.22
C ALA A 344 -0.38 8.48 -24.06
N SER A 345 0.38 8.02 -23.11
CA SER A 345 0.31 6.67 -22.57
C SER A 345 -0.48 6.71 -21.26
N VAL A 346 -1.54 5.90 -21.17
CA VAL A 346 -2.36 5.77 -19.96
C VAL A 346 -2.15 4.39 -19.34
N TYR A 347 -2.02 4.34 -18.03
CA TYR A 347 -1.80 3.12 -17.28
C TYR A 347 -2.50 3.18 -15.92
N ALA A 348 -2.71 2.02 -15.32
CA ALA A 348 -3.33 1.89 -14.02
C ALA A 348 -2.30 1.44 -12.98
N ILE A 349 -2.41 1.97 -11.78
CA ILE A 349 -1.57 1.61 -10.64
C ILE A 349 -2.46 1.15 -9.50
N CYS A 350 -2.16 -0.02 -8.95
CA CYS A 350 -2.66 -0.44 -7.65
C CYS A 350 -1.75 0.17 -6.59
N GLN A 351 -2.14 1.31 -6.03
CA GLN A 351 -1.40 1.99 -4.98
C GLN A 351 -1.49 1.21 -3.66
N PRO A 352 -0.42 1.19 -2.85
CA PRO A 352 -0.41 0.45 -1.59
C PRO A 352 -1.55 0.84 -0.64
N SER A 353 -1.82 2.13 -0.52
CA SER A 353 -2.82 2.65 0.43
C SER A 353 -4.28 2.30 0.07
N ALA A 354 -4.56 2.06 -1.21
CA ALA A 354 -5.93 1.87 -1.69
C ALA A 354 -6.22 0.47 -2.23
N CYS A 355 -5.20 -0.27 -2.60
CA CYS A 355 -5.34 -1.47 -3.40
C CYS A 355 -4.43 -2.62 -2.93
N ASN A 356 -3.24 -2.32 -2.42
CA ASN A 356 -2.29 -3.31 -1.92
C ASN A 356 -1.69 -2.85 -0.59
N PRO A 357 -2.49 -2.77 0.48
CA PRO A 357 -2.03 -2.23 1.76
C PRO A 357 -0.89 -3.05 2.34
N SER A 358 -0.02 -2.38 3.08
CA SER A 358 1.04 -3.05 3.82
C SER A 358 0.46 -4.09 4.78
N PRO A 359 1.13 -5.23 4.98
CA PRO A 359 0.66 -6.25 5.90
C PRO A 359 0.64 -5.70 7.33
N ILE A 360 -0.33 -6.14 8.10
CA ILE A 360 -0.38 -5.88 9.54
C ILE A 360 0.64 -6.81 10.20
N ASN A 361 1.52 -6.25 11.03
CA ASN A 361 2.48 -7.01 11.81
C ASN A 361 3.33 -8.03 11.02
N GLN A 362 3.85 -7.62 9.88
CA GLN A 362 5.05 -8.23 9.35
C GLN A 362 4.97 -9.69 8.90
N VAL A 363 3.83 -10.27 8.89
CA VAL A 363 3.70 -11.62 8.39
C VAL A 363 3.47 -11.56 6.91
N GLY A 364 4.46 -11.17 6.20
CA GLY A 364 4.15 -11.52 5.01
C GLY A 364 4.38 -10.90 3.74
N LEU A 365 4.62 -11.72 2.94
CA LEU A 365 4.67 -11.78 1.50
C LEU A 365 3.40 -11.31 0.80
N PHE A 366 2.35 -11.10 1.54
CA PHE A 366 1.03 -10.88 1.00
C PHE A 366 0.53 -9.51 1.42
N GLY A 367 0.19 -8.68 0.46
CA GLY A 367 -0.11 -7.30 0.74
C GLY A 367 1.18 -6.57 1.08
N THR A 368 1.99 -6.30 0.10
CA THR A 368 3.39 -5.90 0.30
C THR A 368 3.57 -4.42 0.52
N GLY A 369 2.49 -3.64 0.44
CA GLY A 369 2.59 -2.19 0.44
C GLY A 369 3.31 -1.64 -0.80
N VAL A 370 3.34 -2.39 -1.89
CA VAL A 370 4.05 -2.04 -3.11
C VAL A 370 3.07 -1.72 -4.23
N ALA A 371 3.36 -0.68 -4.98
CA ALA A 371 2.57 -0.34 -6.16
C ALA A 371 2.74 -1.40 -7.27
N VAL A 372 1.63 -1.84 -7.85
CA VAL A 372 1.62 -2.71 -9.04
C VAL A 372 1.11 -1.88 -10.21
N THR A 373 1.92 -1.78 -11.25
CA THR A 373 1.61 -0.98 -12.44
C THR A 373 1.19 -1.88 -13.61
N SER A 374 0.23 -1.41 -14.40
CA SER A 374 -0.22 -2.10 -15.62
C SER A 374 0.72 -1.86 -16.81
N ASN A 375 0.45 -2.56 -17.92
CA ASN A 375 0.89 -2.10 -19.23
C ASN A 375 0.30 -0.72 -19.55
N ALA A 376 0.95 0.02 -20.45
CA ALA A 376 0.45 1.26 -20.98
C ALA A 376 -0.54 1.02 -22.14
N VAL A 377 -1.52 1.89 -22.25
CA VAL A 377 -2.35 2.07 -23.45
C VAL A 377 -1.96 3.38 -24.10
N ASN A 378 -1.43 3.33 -25.32
CA ASN A 378 -1.06 4.50 -26.09
C ASN A 378 -2.29 5.05 -26.81
N ILE A 379 -2.63 6.30 -26.52
CA ILE A 379 -3.83 6.95 -27.08
C ILE A 379 -3.39 8.15 -27.89
N THR A 380 -3.93 8.27 -29.10
CA THR A 380 -3.74 9.42 -29.98
C THR A 380 -5.06 10.10 -30.24
N THR A 381 -5.09 11.42 -30.09
CA THR A 381 -6.23 12.27 -30.46
C THR A 381 -5.88 13.02 -31.72
N PRO A 382 -6.59 12.78 -32.84
CA PRO A 382 -6.32 13.46 -34.11
C PRO A 382 -6.54 14.97 -34.05
N GLY A 383 -5.73 15.71 -34.77
CA GLY A 383 -5.78 17.16 -34.87
C GLY A 383 -4.37 17.76 -34.84
N THR A 384 -4.30 19.10 -34.87
CA THR A 384 -3.01 19.78 -34.71
C THR A 384 -2.63 19.83 -33.24
N ALA A 385 -1.61 19.07 -32.86
CA ALA A 385 -1.05 19.06 -31.51
C ALA A 385 0.28 19.81 -31.51
N SER A 386 0.59 20.58 -30.49
CA SER A 386 1.92 21.16 -30.24
C SER A 386 2.59 20.37 -29.11
N THR A 387 3.43 19.43 -29.46
CA THR A 387 4.30 18.76 -28.50
C THR A 387 5.65 19.44 -28.54
N TYR A 388 6.12 19.91 -27.37
CA TYR A 388 7.43 20.53 -27.24
C TYR A 388 8.43 19.59 -26.61
N VAL A 389 9.65 19.69 -27.09
CA VAL A 389 10.84 19.14 -26.45
C VAL A 389 11.73 20.31 -26.04
N TRP A 390 12.19 20.31 -24.80
CA TRP A 390 13.11 21.32 -24.29
C TRP A 390 14.50 20.73 -24.18
N PHE A 391 15.47 21.46 -24.70
CA PHE A 391 16.87 21.13 -24.64
C PHE A 391 17.60 22.09 -23.73
N GLY A 392 18.39 21.55 -22.79
CA GLY A 392 19.21 22.32 -21.88
C GLY A 392 20.54 21.65 -21.61
N ALA A 393 21.48 22.42 -21.10
CA ALA A 393 22.80 21.95 -20.71
C ALA A 393 23.18 22.55 -19.33
N PRO A 394 22.57 22.05 -18.23
CA PRO A 394 22.91 22.52 -16.89
C PRO A 394 24.41 22.46 -16.63
N GLY A 395 24.95 23.47 -15.97
CA GLY A 395 26.39 23.65 -15.74
C GLY A 395 27.16 24.16 -16.94
N GLN A 396 26.67 24.06 -18.16
CA GLN A 396 27.39 24.39 -19.38
C GLN A 396 26.74 25.56 -20.14
N SER A 397 25.46 25.79 -19.97
CA SER A 397 24.72 26.85 -20.65
C SER A 397 23.75 27.55 -19.72
N GLN A 398 23.63 28.87 -19.89
CA GLN A 398 22.63 29.73 -19.25
C GLN A 398 21.30 29.72 -20.04
N TYR A 399 21.20 28.89 -21.08
CA TYR A 399 20.11 28.92 -22.03
C TYR A 399 19.42 27.54 -22.11
N PHE A 400 18.14 27.57 -22.43
CA PHE A 400 17.41 26.41 -22.92
C PHE A 400 16.65 26.78 -24.19
N VAL A 401 16.27 25.78 -24.97
CA VAL A 401 15.56 26.00 -26.23
C VAL A 401 14.39 25.01 -26.37
N PRO A 402 13.19 25.48 -26.69
CA PRO A 402 12.07 24.62 -27.03
C PRO A 402 12.15 24.20 -28.50
N TYR A 403 11.61 23.01 -28.80
CA TYR A 403 11.42 22.52 -30.14
C TYR A 403 9.97 22.08 -30.33
N ASP A 404 9.32 22.58 -31.36
CA ASP A 404 7.96 22.23 -31.74
C ASP A 404 8.00 21.03 -32.70
N LEU A 405 7.53 19.87 -32.24
CA LEU A 405 7.52 18.64 -33.03
C LEU A 405 6.53 18.71 -34.21
N VAL A 406 5.46 19.46 -34.07
CA VAL A 406 4.44 19.62 -35.15
C VAL A 406 4.92 20.61 -36.18
N GLY A 407 5.41 21.75 -35.72
CA GLY A 407 5.98 22.79 -36.60
C GLY A 407 7.36 22.44 -37.16
N ASN A 408 7.98 21.36 -36.64
CA ASN A 408 9.32 20.91 -36.99
C ASN A 408 10.35 22.04 -36.93
N SER A 409 10.30 22.83 -35.86
CA SER A 409 11.12 24.04 -35.73
C SER A 409 11.60 24.28 -34.31
N LEU A 410 12.85 24.77 -34.20
CA LEU A 410 13.35 25.31 -32.97
C LEU A 410 12.65 26.64 -32.64
N GLY A 411 12.24 26.78 -31.40
CA GLY A 411 11.78 28.04 -30.85
C GLY A 411 12.93 28.99 -30.51
N SER A 412 12.61 30.15 -29.98
CA SER A 412 13.59 31.12 -29.52
C SER A 412 14.32 30.57 -28.31
N THR A 413 15.64 30.77 -28.29
CA THR A 413 16.50 30.44 -27.14
C THR A 413 16.12 31.33 -25.96
N VAL A 414 15.88 30.76 -24.81
CA VAL A 414 15.48 31.44 -23.57
C VAL A 414 16.67 31.53 -22.65
N ARG A 415 17.01 32.76 -22.25
CA ARG A 415 18.08 33.01 -21.28
C ARG A 415 17.55 32.95 -19.86
N LEU A 416 18.24 32.22 -19.00
CA LEU A 416 17.98 32.17 -17.57
C LEU A 416 18.73 33.29 -16.83
N PRO A 417 18.26 33.76 -15.66
CA PRO A 417 18.96 34.70 -14.81
C PRO A 417 20.35 34.23 -14.35
N TYR A 418 20.48 32.92 -14.08
CA TYR A 418 21.70 32.27 -13.60
C TYR A 418 21.99 31.02 -14.44
N VAL A 419 23.23 30.52 -14.41
CA VAL A 419 23.56 29.23 -15.00
C VAL A 419 22.91 28.14 -14.18
N PRO A 420 22.03 27.31 -14.75
CA PRO A 420 21.41 26.25 -14.00
C PRO A 420 22.40 25.11 -13.72
N ASN A 421 22.26 24.45 -12.57
CA ASN A 421 22.95 23.20 -12.25
C ASN A 421 22.06 21.98 -12.42
N SER A 422 20.77 22.18 -12.65
CA SER A 422 19.77 21.14 -12.88
C SER A 422 18.59 21.69 -13.67
N MET A 423 17.88 20.79 -14.35
CA MET A 423 16.69 21.11 -15.14
C MET A 423 15.70 19.95 -15.03
N VAL A 424 14.56 20.16 -14.38
CA VAL A 424 13.56 19.15 -14.10
C VAL A 424 12.17 19.72 -14.39
N MET A 425 11.26 18.91 -14.94
CA MET A 425 9.89 19.31 -15.25
C MET A 425 8.91 18.60 -14.32
N ASP A 426 7.82 19.29 -13.97
CA ASP A 426 6.70 18.66 -13.29
C ASP A 426 6.02 17.60 -14.17
N ARG A 427 5.26 16.70 -13.56
CA ARG A 427 4.60 15.61 -14.29
C ARG A 427 3.53 16.12 -15.25
N LEU A 428 2.79 17.14 -14.86
CA LEU A 428 1.81 17.77 -15.74
C LEU A 428 2.46 18.49 -16.93
N GLY A 429 3.78 18.74 -16.90
CA GLY A 429 4.48 19.44 -17.95
C GLY A 429 4.14 20.93 -18.01
N THR A 430 3.70 21.50 -16.89
CA THR A 430 3.32 22.92 -16.82
C THR A 430 4.47 23.82 -16.43
N THR A 431 5.41 23.33 -15.64
CA THR A 431 6.52 24.10 -15.08
C THR A 431 7.84 23.36 -15.24
N ILE A 432 8.85 24.07 -15.69
CA ILE A 432 10.24 23.60 -15.68
C ILE A 432 10.96 24.30 -14.53
N TYR A 433 11.57 23.51 -13.65
CA TYR A 433 12.36 23.98 -12.53
C TYR A 433 13.84 23.88 -12.87
N PHE A 434 14.56 24.95 -12.61
CA PHE A 434 16.01 25.04 -12.77
C PHE A 434 16.62 25.35 -11.41
N GLY A 435 17.50 24.49 -10.94
CA GLY A 435 18.35 24.80 -9.78
C GLY A 435 19.54 25.67 -10.18
N SER A 436 20.06 26.41 -9.23
CA SER A 436 21.34 27.13 -9.39
C SER A 436 21.99 27.38 -8.03
N SER A 437 23.25 27.78 -8.04
CA SER A 437 23.96 28.23 -6.82
C SER A 437 23.35 29.49 -6.18
N HIS A 438 22.46 30.19 -6.88
CA HIS A 438 21.89 31.46 -6.45
C HIS A 438 20.42 31.37 -6.05
N ALA A 439 19.64 30.59 -6.81
CA ALA A 439 18.17 30.56 -6.65
C ALA A 439 17.56 29.36 -7.32
N LEU A 440 16.35 29.02 -6.89
CA LEU A 440 15.41 28.20 -7.66
C LEU A 440 14.73 29.08 -8.72
N MET A 441 14.79 28.66 -9.97
CA MET A 441 14.11 29.34 -11.09
C MET A 441 12.99 28.43 -11.62
N SER A 442 11.83 29.01 -11.95
CA SER A 442 10.71 28.28 -12.52
C SER A 442 10.20 28.96 -13.80
N TYR A 443 9.95 28.16 -14.82
CA TYR A 443 9.50 28.62 -16.13
C TYR A 443 8.23 27.86 -16.57
N SER A 444 7.28 28.62 -17.10
CA SER A 444 6.10 28.03 -17.71
C SER A 444 6.45 27.34 -19.03
N SER A 445 6.13 26.08 -19.15
CA SER A 445 6.32 25.34 -20.41
C SER A 445 5.41 25.81 -21.56
N SER A 446 4.31 26.50 -21.25
CA SER A 446 3.39 27.02 -22.27
C SER A 446 3.86 28.29 -22.91
N SER A 447 4.60 29.14 -22.20
CA SER A 447 5.05 30.44 -22.66
C SER A 447 6.56 30.61 -22.72
N ASN A 448 7.33 29.71 -22.09
CA ASN A 448 8.77 29.76 -21.93
C ASN A 448 9.27 31.05 -21.24
N VAL A 449 8.41 31.62 -20.39
CA VAL A 449 8.76 32.78 -19.54
C VAL A 449 8.77 32.34 -18.07
N ALA A 450 9.44 33.14 -17.24
CA ALA A 450 9.50 32.88 -15.80
C ALA A 450 8.07 32.76 -15.24
N ALA A 451 7.80 31.64 -14.57
CA ALA A 451 6.52 31.42 -13.90
C ALA A 451 6.44 32.22 -12.59
N ASN A 452 7.58 32.35 -11.92
CA ASN A 452 7.76 33.17 -10.72
C ASN A 452 9.13 33.85 -10.76
N PRO A 453 9.34 34.94 -10.00
CA PRO A 453 10.68 35.47 -9.78
C PRO A 453 11.60 34.41 -9.18
N PRO A 454 12.92 34.45 -9.45
CA PRO A 454 13.85 33.50 -8.85
C PRO A 454 13.79 33.55 -7.32
N ASP A 455 13.65 32.38 -6.69
CA ASP A 455 13.60 32.25 -5.23
C ASP A 455 15.02 32.05 -4.68
N THR A 456 15.61 33.11 -4.18
CA THR A 456 16.97 33.13 -3.64
C THR A 456 17.09 32.47 -2.26
N THR A 457 15.97 32.10 -1.63
CA THR A 457 15.97 31.45 -0.31
C THR A 457 16.21 29.93 -0.41
N VAL A 458 16.08 29.36 -1.61
CA VAL A 458 16.25 27.92 -1.87
C VAL A 458 17.21 27.67 -3.04
N PRO A 459 18.49 28.08 -2.92
CA PRO A 459 19.47 27.74 -3.92
C PRO A 459 19.82 26.27 -3.87
N GLY A 460 20.29 25.68 -4.96
CA GLY A 460 20.75 24.29 -4.98
C GLY A 460 20.40 23.56 -6.27
N VAL A 461 20.59 22.25 -6.23
CA VAL A 461 20.27 21.32 -7.32
C VAL A 461 18.83 20.84 -7.13
N VAL A 462 18.00 20.97 -8.15
CA VAL A 462 16.69 20.34 -8.17
C VAL A 462 16.88 18.85 -8.46
N LEU A 463 16.58 17.99 -7.50
CA LEU A 463 16.77 16.54 -7.63
C LEU A 463 15.52 15.82 -8.13
N ALA A 464 14.35 16.22 -7.67
CA ALA A 464 13.09 15.55 -8.06
C ALA A 464 11.87 16.45 -7.83
N VAL A 465 10.82 16.22 -8.63
CA VAL A 465 9.47 16.75 -8.41
C VAL A 465 8.56 15.58 -8.03
N SER A 466 7.66 15.78 -7.06
CA SER A 466 6.72 14.74 -6.66
C SER A 466 5.72 14.41 -7.78
N PRO A 467 5.28 13.14 -7.93
CA PRO A 467 4.33 12.76 -8.97
C PRO A 467 2.97 13.47 -8.92
N ASP A 468 2.59 14.04 -7.77
CA ASP A 468 1.39 14.86 -7.62
C ASP A 468 1.63 16.36 -7.88
N ASP A 469 2.82 16.71 -8.35
CA ASP A 469 3.25 18.08 -8.71
C ASP A 469 3.17 19.11 -7.57
N LYS A 470 3.15 18.64 -6.30
CA LYS A 470 3.02 19.53 -5.14
C LYS A 470 4.34 19.93 -4.49
N GLN A 471 5.36 19.08 -4.66
CA GLN A 471 6.64 19.26 -3.96
C GLN A 471 7.82 19.11 -4.91
N VAL A 472 8.84 19.93 -4.66
CA VAL A 472 10.14 19.89 -5.34
C VAL A 472 11.22 19.67 -4.29
N LEU A 473 12.08 18.69 -4.51
CA LEU A 473 13.28 18.51 -3.70
C LEU A 473 14.43 19.31 -4.29
N ILE A 474 14.99 20.22 -3.50
CA ILE A 474 16.18 20.98 -3.81
C ILE A 474 17.27 20.64 -2.79
N ASN A 475 18.50 20.43 -3.24
CA ASN A 475 19.64 20.20 -2.37
C ASN A 475 20.69 21.30 -2.54
N ASP A 476 20.87 22.12 -1.52
CA ASP A 476 22.02 22.98 -1.39
C ASP A 476 23.21 22.17 -0.87
N GLN A 477 24.02 21.68 -1.79
CA GLN A 477 25.18 20.83 -1.45
C GLN A 477 26.26 21.59 -0.70
N ILE A 478 26.37 22.92 -0.89
CA ILE A 478 27.33 23.75 -0.20
C ILE A 478 26.97 23.93 1.27
N ARG A 479 25.68 24.20 1.55
CA ARG A 479 25.17 24.30 2.93
C ARG A 479 24.75 22.96 3.52
N GLN A 480 24.79 21.91 2.73
CA GLN A 480 24.37 20.57 3.10
C GLN A 480 22.91 20.52 3.61
N VAL A 481 21.99 21.13 2.87
CA VAL A 481 20.57 21.23 3.24
C VAL A 481 19.69 20.74 2.09
N PHE A 482 18.75 19.88 2.43
CA PHE A 482 17.59 19.60 1.60
C PHE A 482 16.48 20.59 1.90
N TYR A 483 15.91 21.17 0.86
CA TYR A 483 14.66 21.92 0.93
C TYR A 483 13.56 21.11 0.26
N LEU A 484 12.53 20.76 1.01
CA LEU A 484 11.29 20.28 0.43
C LEU A 484 10.39 21.48 0.18
N TYR A 485 10.28 21.87 -1.07
CA TYR A 485 9.63 23.10 -1.49
C TYR A 485 8.24 22.80 -2.07
N ASN A 486 7.22 23.49 -1.58
CA ASN A 486 5.87 23.40 -2.15
C ASN A 486 5.84 24.20 -3.46
N THR A 487 5.24 23.64 -4.50
CA THR A 487 5.09 24.33 -5.80
C THR A 487 4.24 25.60 -5.70
N SER A 488 3.50 25.77 -4.59
CA SER A 488 2.78 27.00 -4.24
C SER A 488 3.67 28.15 -3.73
N GLY A 489 4.99 27.94 -3.56
CA GLY A 489 5.93 28.99 -3.24
C GLY A 489 6.38 29.06 -1.77
N SER A 490 6.50 27.93 -1.09
CA SER A 490 6.99 27.93 0.30
C SER A 490 7.82 26.68 0.61
N VAL A 491 8.79 26.81 1.53
CA VAL A 491 9.52 25.65 2.06
C VAL A 491 8.63 24.90 3.04
N ALA A 492 8.34 23.64 2.73
CA ALA A 492 7.54 22.76 3.60
C ALA A 492 8.38 22.16 4.72
N ALA A 493 9.63 21.78 4.43
CA ALA A 493 10.55 21.17 5.38
C ALA A 493 12.00 21.38 4.95
N THR A 494 12.90 21.35 5.91
CA THR A 494 14.35 21.31 5.70
C THR A 494 14.96 20.13 6.40
N PHE A 495 16.05 19.60 5.85
CA PHE A 495 16.81 18.53 6.48
C PHE A 495 18.30 18.65 6.13
N THR A 496 19.18 18.30 7.06
CA THR A 496 20.62 18.36 6.82
C THR A 496 21.08 17.14 6.03
N GLY A 497 21.75 17.37 4.90
CA GLY A 497 22.31 16.30 4.09
C GLY A 497 22.76 16.75 2.71
N VAL A 498 23.48 15.87 2.05
CA VAL A 498 23.88 15.99 0.64
C VAL A 498 23.31 14.82 -0.11
N GLY A 499 22.78 15.07 -1.32
CA GLY A 499 22.20 14.03 -2.17
C GLY A 499 22.66 14.15 -3.61
N ASN A 500 22.75 12.99 -4.28
CA ASN A 500 23.14 12.93 -5.69
C ASN A 500 21.96 12.57 -6.59
N ALA A 501 21.16 11.59 -6.20
CA ALA A 501 19.99 11.16 -6.95
C ALA A 501 18.78 11.02 -6.04
N ALA A 502 17.59 11.33 -6.56
CA ALA A 502 16.36 11.26 -5.80
C ALA A 502 15.22 10.71 -6.65
N GLN A 503 14.32 9.95 -6.03
CA GLN A 503 13.13 9.44 -6.68
C GLN A 503 11.97 9.30 -5.68
N TRP A 504 10.80 9.74 -6.10
CA TRP A 504 9.57 9.58 -5.37
C TRP A 504 8.91 8.23 -5.67
N THR A 505 8.21 7.69 -4.68
CA THR A 505 7.23 6.62 -4.95
C THR A 505 6.07 7.17 -5.79
N PRO A 506 5.42 6.33 -6.61
CA PRO A 506 4.33 6.78 -7.49
C PRO A 506 3.16 7.46 -6.78
N ASP A 507 2.95 7.17 -5.49
CA ASP A 507 1.90 7.76 -4.65
C ASP A 507 2.30 9.10 -4.01
N SER A 508 3.48 9.62 -4.32
CA SER A 508 4.02 10.87 -3.77
C SER A 508 4.21 10.90 -2.24
N LYS A 509 4.21 9.75 -1.58
CA LYS A 509 4.28 9.68 -0.11
C LYS A 509 5.69 9.48 0.42
N THR A 510 6.53 8.82 -0.37
CA THR A 510 7.91 8.53 0.03
C THR A 510 8.89 9.02 -1.00
N LEU A 511 9.94 9.65 -0.52
CA LEU A 511 11.06 10.11 -1.33
C LEU A 511 12.34 9.45 -0.84
N TYR A 512 13.06 8.83 -1.76
CA TYR A 512 14.39 8.29 -1.51
C TYR A 512 15.43 9.21 -2.13
N VAL A 513 16.50 9.49 -1.38
CA VAL A 513 17.63 10.31 -1.84
C VAL A 513 18.91 9.57 -1.48
N THR A 514 19.80 9.38 -2.47
CA THR A 514 21.08 8.71 -2.27
C THR A 514 22.23 9.69 -2.34
N ASP A 515 23.25 9.40 -1.56
CA ASP A 515 24.57 10.02 -1.66
C ASP A 515 25.65 8.95 -1.67
N SER A 516 26.84 9.29 -2.16
CA SER A 516 27.98 8.38 -2.21
C SER A 516 29.29 9.06 -1.89
N ALA A 517 30.04 8.47 -0.98
CA ALA A 517 31.38 8.91 -0.64
C ALA A 517 32.35 8.93 -1.86
N SER A 518 32.03 8.18 -2.91
CA SER A 518 32.81 8.18 -4.15
C SER A 518 32.77 9.50 -4.93
N LEU A 519 31.82 10.39 -4.61
CA LEU A 519 31.68 11.71 -5.23
C LEU A 519 32.68 12.76 -4.67
N GLY A 520 33.34 12.44 -3.58
CA GLY A 520 34.41 13.26 -3.03
C GLY A 520 34.11 13.90 -1.68
N THR A 521 34.82 14.98 -1.37
CA THR A 521 34.74 15.63 -0.05
C THR A 521 33.34 16.18 0.22
N GLY A 522 32.78 15.86 1.38
CA GLY A 522 31.45 16.30 1.81
C GLY A 522 30.33 15.34 1.46
N HIS A 523 30.61 14.32 0.64
CA HIS A 523 29.68 13.25 0.31
C HIS A 523 29.87 12.02 1.22
N THR A 524 28.81 11.33 1.52
CA THR A 524 28.80 10.14 2.40
C THR A 524 27.94 9.04 1.79
N ASP A 525 28.26 7.80 2.11
CA ASP A 525 27.42 6.67 1.67
C ASP A 525 26.15 6.62 2.52
N THR A 526 25.15 7.41 2.14
CA THR A 526 23.93 7.61 2.91
C THR A 526 22.70 7.49 2.02
N LEU A 527 21.68 6.86 2.54
CA LEU A 527 20.32 6.96 2.03
C LEU A 527 19.48 7.80 2.98
N TYR A 528 18.84 8.81 2.44
CA TYR A 528 17.83 9.60 3.11
C TYR A 528 16.46 9.18 2.61
N VAL A 529 15.54 9.01 3.54
CA VAL A 529 14.16 8.68 3.22
C VAL A 529 13.24 9.69 3.88
N TYR A 530 12.48 10.38 3.07
CA TYR A 530 11.39 11.23 3.55
C TYR A 530 10.07 10.50 3.37
N ASN A 531 9.25 10.51 4.40
CA ASN A 531 7.86 10.05 4.32
C ASN A 531 6.94 11.16 4.81
N ALA A 532 5.87 11.41 4.08
CA ALA A 532 4.92 12.48 4.37
C ALA A 532 4.29 12.40 5.77
N ASN A 533 4.24 11.21 6.36
CA ASN A 533 3.65 10.99 7.70
C ASN A 533 4.66 11.01 8.84
N THR A 534 5.90 10.56 8.58
CA THR A 534 6.92 10.35 9.63
C THR A 534 8.13 11.28 9.53
N GLY A 535 8.22 12.06 8.43
CA GLY A 535 9.36 12.93 8.18
C GLY A 535 10.60 12.20 7.65
N TRP A 536 11.78 12.76 7.91
CA TRP A 536 13.06 12.27 7.42
C TRP A 536 13.68 11.20 8.32
N THR A 537 14.32 10.22 7.68
CA THR A 537 15.15 9.19 8.32
C THR A 537 16.41 8.98 7.48
N THR A 538 17.55 8.70 8.12
CA THR A 538 18.83 8.46 7.45
C THR A 538 19.33 7.05 7.72
N TYR A 539 19.98 6.45 6.72
CA TYR A 539 20.59 5.14 6.78
C TYR A 539 22.02 5.20 6.27
N ASP A 540 22.93 4.71 7.10
CA ASP A 540 24.35 4.59 6.74
C ASP A 540 24.54 3.35 5.85
N LEU A 541 25.04 3.56 4.65
CA LEU A 541 25.32 2.54 3.65
C LEU A 541 26.81 2.16 3.60
N SER A 542 27.68 2.76 4.44
CA SER A 542 29.10 2.53 4.41
C SER A 542 29.52 1.07 4.65
N SER A 543 28.69 0.31 5.38
CA SER A 543 28.87 -1.13 5.64
C SER A 543 28.44 -2.03 4.47
N SER A 544 27.81 -1.49 3.44
CA SER A 544 27.28 -2.25 2.30
C SER A 544 28.32 -2.63 1.24
N GLY A 545 29.60 -2.51 1.55
CA GLY A 545 30.68 -3.03 0.70
C GLY A 545 31.22 -2.03 -0.31
N GLY A 546 31.14 -0.72 -0.06
CA GLY A 546 31.75 0.31 -0.92
C GLY A 546 30.95 0.53 -2.20
N GLY A 547 29.63 0.47 -2.11
CA GLY A 547 28.73 0.74 -3.21
C GLY A 547 28.89 2.17 -3.70
N LYS A 548 28.74 2.37 -5.00
CA LYS A 548 28.79 3.72 -5.56
C LYS A 548 27.50 4.51 -5.34
N ASN A 549 26.42 3.93 -4.91
CA ASN A 549 25.10 4.54 -4.60
C ASN A 549 24.74 5.78 -5.44
N LEU A 550 25.21 5.83 -6.69
CA LEU A 550 25.13 6.99 -7.56
C LEU A 550 23.74 7.21 -8.11
N THR A 551 23.02 6.13 -8.33
CA THR A 551 21.67 6.14 -8.88
C THR A 551 20.77 5.21 -8.09
N LEU A 552 19.47 5.44 -8.21
CA LEU A 552 18.46 4.57 -7.62
C LEU A 552 17.35 4.31 -8.63
N ALA A 553 16.66 3.19 -8.45
CA ALA A 553 15.49 2.82 -9.22
C ALA A 553 14.41 2.28 -8.29
N ILE A 554 13.17 2.70 -8.49
CA ILE A 554 12.00 2.22 -7.74
C ILE A 554 11.13 1.40 -8.68
N PRO A 555 11.31 0.06 -8.72
CA PRO A 555 10.38 -0.83 -9.40
C PRO A 555 9.11 -1.01 -8.56
N SER A 556 8.30 -1.97 -8.91
CA SER A 556 7.12 -2.33 -8.13
C SER A 556 7.43 -2.82 -6.70
N VAL A 557 8.68 -3.17 -6.40
CA VAL A 557 9.11 -3.68 -5.09
C VAL A 557 10.36 -2.97 -4.61
N GLY A 558 10.24 -2.22 -3.55
CA GLY A 558 11.37 -1.55 -2.87
C GLY A 558 12.11 -0.51 -3.70
N ALA A 559 13.23 -0.06 -3.21
CA ALA A 559 14.18 0.81 -3.90
C ALA A 559 15.49 0.06 -4.11
N TYR A 560 16.06 0.18 -5.30
CA TYR A 560 17.34 -0.42 -5.68
C TYR A 560 18.38 0.68 -5.84
N LEU A 561 19.56 0.47 -5.28
CA LEU A 561 20.68 1.40 -5.31
C LEU A 561 21.82 0.80 -6.09
N SER A 562 22.40 1.59 -7.01
CA SER A 562 23.57 1.16 -7.76
C SER A 562 24.75 0.87 -6.83
N GLY A 563 25.57 -0.12 -7.17
CA GLY A 563 26.62 -0.56 -6.28
C GLY A 563 27.73 -1.35 -6.96
N ASN A 564 28.81 -1.54 -6.21
CA ASN A 564 29.97 -2.35 -6.57
C ASN A 564 30.49 -3.02 -5.29
N PRO A 565 30.49 -4.34 -5.13
CA PRO A 565 30.22 -5.36 -6.19
C PRO A 565 28.74 -5.72 -6.31
N THR A 566 27.84 -5.15 -5.56
CA THR A 566 26.44 -5.61 -5.50
C THR A 566 25.46 -4.45 -5.57
N VAL A 567 24.31 -4.69 -6.21
CA VAL A 567 23.14 -3.79 -6.11
C VAL A 567 22.50 -4.02 -4.75
N ALA A 568 22.42 -2.96 -3.96
CA ALA A 568 21.66 -2.98 -2.71
C ALA A 568 20.18 -2.72 -2.97
N HIS A 569 19.31 -3.31 -2.17
CA HIS A 569 17.89 -3.01 -2.26
C HIS A 569 17.22 -2.95 -0.89
N THR A 570 16.09 -2.26 -0.84
CA THR A 570 15.24 -2.16 0.33
C THR A 570 13.98 -2.99 0.09
N TRP A 571 13.60 -3.77 1.07
CA TRP A 571 12.37 -4.52 1.02
C TRP A 571 11.22 -3.87 1.78
N CYS A 572 11.52 -3.17 2.86
CA CYS A 572 10.50 -2.62 3.73
C CYS A 572 9.87 -1.39 3.11
N PRO A 573 8.59 -1.45 2.71
CA PRO A 573 7.88 -0.26 2.29
C PRO A 573 7.83 0.71 3.46
N SER A 574 8.31 1.92 3.25
CA SER A 574 8.33 2.95 4.27
C SER A 574 6.91 3.34 4.69
N GLY A 575 6.59 3.10 5.96
CA GLY A 575 5.81 4.06 6.69
C GLY A 575 4.32 4.12 6.51
N THR A 576 3.59 2.99 6.51
CA THR A 576 2.15 3.05 6.80
C THR A 576 1.79 2.49 8.18
N ALA A 577 2.68 1.81 8.85
CA ALA A 577 2.48 1.40 10.24
C ALA A 577 3.35 2.24 11.15
N SER A 578 2.80 2.76 12.22
CA SER A 578 3.50 3.48 13.29
C SER A 578 4.68 2.72 13.91
N ASN A 579 4.89 1.49 13.50
CA ASN A 579 5.88 0.56 14.01
C ASN A 579 7.06 0.29 13.05
N TYR A 580 7.02 0.71 11.79
CA TYR A 580 8.14 0.55 10.86
C TYR A 580 9.16 1.66 11.06
N LYS A 581 10.11 1.45 11.96
CA LYS A 581 11.14 2.43 12.29
C LYS A 581 12.45 2.27 11.53
N SER A 582 12.61 1.21 10.76
CA SER A 582 13.86 0.97 10.04
C SER A 582 13.62 0.36 8.67
N ILE A 583 14.26 0.94 7.68
CA ILE A 583 14.50 0.27 6.40
C ILE A 583 15.72 -0.58 6.59
N VAL A 584 15.65 -1.83 6.21
CA VAL A 584 16.79 -2.70 6.29
C VAL A 584 17.37 -2.88 4.91
N PHE A 585 18.62 -2.44 4.78
CA PHE A 585 19.45 -2.73 3.64
C PHE A 585 20.23 -4.00 3.90
N TYR A 586 20.18 -4.93 2.98
CA TYR A 586 20.93 -6.15 3.08
C TYR A 586 22.17 -6.12 2.18
N PRO A 587 23.37 -5.92 2.75
CA PRO A 587 24.59 -6.11 2.00
C PRO A 587 25.04 -7.55 1.91
N GLN A 588 24.48 -8.47 2.70
CA GLN A 588 25.08 -9.79 2.86
C GLN A 588 24.13 -11.00 2.74
N GLY A 589 23.13 -10.95 1.94
CA GLY A 589 22.27 -12.13 1.77
C GLY A 589 21.19 -11.94 0.71
N ASP A 590 20.84 -10.71 0.45
CA ASP A 590 19.77 -10.37 -0.48
C ASP A 590 20.18 -9.23 -1.44
N SER A 591 21.48 -9.04 -1.61
CA SER A 591 22.01 -8.16 -2.65
C SER A 591 22.15 -8.95 -3.95
N VAL A 592 21.86 -8.28 -5.06
CA VAL A 592 22.14 -8.89 -6.36
C VAL A 592 23.62 -8.71 -6.70
N ALA A 593 24.32 -9.78 -6.94
CA ALA A 593 25.76 -9.77 -7.27
C ALA A 593 26.01 -9.19 -8.68
N ALA A 594 25.60 -7.94 -8.90
CA ALA A 594 25.79 -7.19 -10.13
C ALA A 594 26.45 -5.86 -9.81
N GLN A 595 27.59 -5.61 -10.45
CA GLN A 595 28.18 -4.28 -10.42
C GLN A 595 27.36 -3.34 -11.29
N THR A 596 27.00 -2.16 -10.78
CA THR A 596 26.23 -1.14 -11.50
C THR A 596 26.67 0.25 -11.15
N ASP A 597 26.82 1.10 -12.16
CA ASP A 597 27.03 2.54 -11.99
C ASP A 597 25.72 3.32 -12.17
N ILE A 598 24.85 2.83 -13.05
CA ILE A 598 23.53 3.39 -13.33
C ILE A 598 22.45 2.32 -13.25
N LEU A 599 21.24 2.72 -12.88
CA LEU A 599 20.04 1.89 -12.82
C LEU A 599 18.89 2.53 -13.57
N GLY A 600 18.03 1.69 -14.13
CA GLY A 600 16.71 2.03 -14.64
C GLY A 600 15.75 0.90 -14.36
N THR A 601 14.46 1.14 -14.42
CA THR A 601 13.43 0.11 -14.23
C THR A 601 12.44 0.15 -15.37
N THR A 602 11.95 -1.01 -15.78
CA THR A 602 10.81 -1.08 -16.69
C THR A 602 9.55 -0.57 -15.97
N THR A 603 8.64 0.01 -16.73
CA THR A 603 7.42 0.64 -16.16
C THR A 603 6.51 -0.36 -15.45
N ASP A 604 6.57 -1.65 -15.82
CA ASP A 604 5.87 -2.74 -15.12
C ASP A 604 6.59 -3.20 -13.85
N GLY A 605 7.78 -2.65 -13.57
CA GLY A 605 8.59 -2.99 -12.40
C GLY A 605 9.10 -4.44 -12.36
N GLN A 606 9.03 -5.17 -13.47
CA GLN A 606 9.48 -6.58 -13.52
C GLN A 606 10.98 -6.72 -13.69
N HIS A 607 11.65 -5.69 -14.24
CA HIS A 607 13.07 -5.65 -14.48
C HIS A 607 13.71 -4.41 -13.87
N VAL A 608 14.80 -4.62 -13.18
CA VAL A 608 15.76 -3.56 -12.83
C VAL A 608 16.96 -3.73 -13.75
N LEU A 609 17.17 -2.76 -14.61
CA LEU A 609 18.28 -2.76 -15.55
C LEU A 609 19.44 -1.97 -14.95
N GLY A 610 20.62 -2.55 -14.90
CA GLY A 610 21.82 -1.88 -14.42
C GLY A 610 22.93 -1.94 -15.46
N ALA A 611 23.78 -0.92 -15.52
CA ALA A 611 24.99 -0.96 -16.31
C ALA A 611 26.19 -0.45 -15.53
N ALA A 612 27.36 -1.01 -15.82
CA ALA A 612 28.62 -0.65 -15.19
C ALA A 612 29.79 -0.68 -16.18
N LEU A 613 30.81 0.14 -15.87
CA LEU A 613 32.11 0.03 -16.50
C LEU A 613 32.93 -1.07 -15.83
N VAL A 614 33.16 -2.16 -16.54
CA VAL A 614 33.86 -3.35 -16.02
C VAL A 614 34.99 -3.73 -16.96
N GLY A 615 36.22 -3.77 -16.46
CA GLY A 615 37.36 -4.26 -17.23
C GLY A 615 37.65 -3.51 -18.54
N GLY A 616 37.29 -2.23 -18.64
CA GLY A 616 37.44 -1.39 -19.84
C GLY A 616 36.32 -1.54 -20.87
N GLY A 617 35.25 -2.27 -20.55
CA GLY A 617 34.02 -2.37 -21.33
C GLY A 617 32.79 -2.00 -20.52
N VAL A 618 31.63 -2.10 -21.14
CA VAL A 618 30.35 -1.89 -20.47
C VAL A 618 29.63 -3.22 -20.31
N GLN A 619 29.14 -3.51 -19.11
CA GLN A 619 28.31 -4.66 -18.81
C GLN A 619 26.89 -4.20 -18.46
N LEU A 620 25.90 -4.73 -19.14
CA LEU A 620 24.48 -4.58 -18.81
C LEU A 620 24.03 -5.78 -17.97
N SER A 621 23.34 -5.49 -16.90
CA SER A 621 22.70 -6.47 -16.01
C SER A 621 21.18 -6.30 -16.06
N ASP A 622 20.47 -7.39 -16.34
CA ASP A 622 19.01 -7.47 -16.28
C ASP A 622 18.62 -8.29 -15.04
N ILE A 623 18.04 -7.64 -14.08
CA ILE A 623 17.64 -8.20 -12.79
C ILE A 623 16.13 -8.37 -12.81
N GLY A 624 15.67 -9.60 -12.98
CA GLY A 624 14.27 -9.97 -12.83
C GLY A 624 13.89 -10.04 -11.36
N VAL A 625 12.88 -9.29 -10.93
CA VAL A 625 12.42 -9.24 -9.54
C VAL A 625 11.23 -10.16 -9.36
N THR A 626 11.33 -11.15 -8.49
CA THR A 626 10.24 -12.07 -8.16
C THR A 626 9.96 -12.08 -6.67
N ILE A 627 8.70 -11.83 -6.31
CA ILE A 627 8.19 -12.09 -4.97
C ILE A 627 7.83 -13.57 -4.93
N PRO A 628 8.51 -14.41 -4.13
CA PRO A 628 8.19 -15.83 -4.06
C PRO A 628 6.81 -16.04 -3.43
N ALA A 629 6.12 -17.09 -3.83
CA ALA A 629 4.97 -17.58 -3.10
C ALA A 629 5.45 -18.11 -1.75
N ALA A 630 4.87 -17.62 -0.66
CA ALA A 630 5.27 -18.05 0.67
C ALA A 630 4.94 -19.53 0.89
N SER A 631 5.92 -20.27 1.34
CA SER A 631 5.78 -21.65 1.78
C SER A 631 5.89 -21.82 3.31
N ALA A 632 6.19 -20.78 4.05
CA ALA A 632 6.36 -20.77 5.51
C ALA A 632 5.93 -19.43 6.13
N PRO A 633 5.47 -19.39 7.40
CA PRO A 633 5.26 -18.13 8.10
C PRO A 633 6.59 -17.40 8.14
N LEU A 634 6.56 -16.18 7.61
CA LEU A 634 7.78 -15.39 7.53
C LEU A 634 7.94 -14.59 8.80
N PRO A 635 9.15 -14.52 9.33
CA PRO A 635 9.47 -13.55 10.35
C PRO A 635 9.28 -12.15 9.79
N ASP A 636 9.11 -11.20 10.70
CA ASP A 636 9.00 -9.79 10.39
C ASP A 636 10.06 -9.33 9.38
N PRO A 637 9.69 -8.91 8.15
CA PRO A 637 10.66 -8.44 7.18
C PRO A 637 11.32 -7.12 7.57
N CYS A 638 10.77 -6.42 8.56
CA CYS A 638 11.24 -5.11 9.01
C CYS A 638 11.35 -5.05 10.53
N PRO A 639 12.29 -5.76 11.17
CA PRO A 639 12.37 -5.82 12.62
C PRO A 639 12.70 -4.46 13.23
N GLN A 640 12.16 -4.26 14.40
CA GLN A 640 12.27 -3.01 15.13
C GLN A 640 13.60 -2.78 15.83
N SER A 641 14.43 -3.78 16.01
CA SER A 641 15.80 -3.66 16.55
C SER A 641 16.52 -5.00 16.58
N GLY A 642 17.75 -5.03 16.11
CA GLY A 642 18.84 -5.92 16.54
C GLY A 642 18.71 -7.43 16.34
N SER A 643 17.58 -7.99 15.95
CA SER A 643 17.46 -9.40 15.63
C SER A 643 17.81 -9.63 14.16
N GLN A 644 18.65 -10.61 13.93
CA GLN A 644 18.98 -11.03 12.56
C GLN A 644 17.71 -11.41 11.83
N LEU A 645 17.47 -10.70 10.76
CA LEU A 645 16.41 -10.98 9.84
C LEU A 645 16.68 -12.26 9.10
N ASN A 646 15.69 -13.06 9.04
CA ASN A 646 15.61 -14.01 7.97
C ASN A 646 15.13 -13.23 6.74
N PRO A 647 15.99 -13.01 5.74
CA PRO A 647 15.64 -12.19 4.58
C PRO A 647 14.43 -12.80 3.95
N LEU A 648 13.44 -11.96 3.72
CA LEU A 648 12.44 -12.36 2.85
C LEU A 648 12.89 -12.26 1.46
N LEU A 649 12.99 -13.25 1.01
CA LEU A 649 13.44 -13.79 -0.20
C LEU A 649 12.71 -13.17 -1.41
N LEU A 650 13.08 -11.92 -1.73
CA LEU A 650 13.01 -11.57 -3.12
C LEU A 650 13.95 -12.50 -3.87
N THR A 651 13.43 -13.32 -4.75
CA THR A 651 14.30 -14.03 -5.66
C THR A 651 14.61 -13.13 -6.84
N HIS A 652 15.88 -12.93 -7.07
CA HIS A 652 16.40 -12.22 -8.22
C HIS A 652 16.94 -13.21 -9.22
N THR A 653 16.56 -13.04 -10.48
CA THR A 653 17.26 -13.68 -11.59
C THR A 653 18.18 -12.63 -12.21
N LEU A 654 19.47 -12.90 -12.22
CA LEU A 654 20.47 -12.02 -12.81
C LEU A 654 20.90 -12.58 -14.17
N ASN A 655 20.71 -11.77 -15.20
CA ASN A 655 21.27 -12.02 -16.53
C ASN A 655 22.21 -10.86 -16.89
N GLN A 656 23.36 -11.18 -17.47
CA GLN A 656 24.37 -10.19 -17.83
C GLN A 656 24.80 -10.34 -19.29
N ILE A 657 25.04 -9.20 -19.93
CA ILE A 657 25.51 -9.13 -21.31
C ILE A 657 26.50 -7.99 -21.49
N GLY A 658 27.61 -8.25 -22.17
CA GLY A 658 28.59 -7.23 -22.53
C GLY A 658 28.08 -6.31 -23.64
N VAL A 659 28.20 -4.99 -23.40
CA VAL A 659 27.91 -3.96 -24.41
C VAL A 659 29.19 -3.66 -25.19
N ASN A 660 29.31 -4.29 -26.33
CA ASN A 660 30.54 -4.25 -27.14
C ASN A 660 30.51 -3.15 -28.22
N GLY A 661 31.69 -2.67 -28.60
CA GLY A 661 31.84 -1.75 -29.74
C GLY A 661 31.45 -0.30 -29.41
N ILE A 662 31.45 0.07 -28.14
CA ILE A 662 31.45 1.44 -27.63
C ILE A 662 32.64 1.62 -26.68
N ASN A 663 33.11 2.85 -26.55
CA ASN A 663 34.19 3.22 -25.63
C ASN A 663 33.64 4.24 -24.64
N ALA A 664 32.88 3.77 -23.67
CA ALA A 664 32.32 4.62 -22.64
C ALA A 664 33.38 5.00 -21.61
N THR A 665 33.44 6.28 -21.24
CA THR A 665 34.24 6.80 -20.13
C THR A 665 33.41 7.02 -18.88
N ALA A 666 32.12 7.28 -19.05
CA ALA A 666 31.10 7.31 -17.99
C ALA A 666 29.76 6.83 -18.56
N LEU A 667 28.90 6.30 -17.69
CA LEU A 667 27.54 5.94 -18.03
C LEU A 667 26.59 7.00 -17.46
N ASN A 668 25.65 7.48 -18.28
CA ASN A 668 24.77 8.58 -17.89
C ASN A 668 23.37 8.08 -17.45
N ALA A 669 22.71 7.29 -18.29
CA ALA A 669 21.39 6.78 -17.95
C ALA A 669 21.04 5.49 -18.72
N ILE A 670 20.14 4.68 -18.12
CA ILE A 670 19.33 3.71 -18.82
C ILE A 670 17.92 4.28 -18.91
N VAL A 671 17.51 4.65 -20.11
CA VAL A 671 16.21 5.26 -20.38
C VAL A 671 15.26 4.19 -20.89
N THR A 672 14.27 3.85 -20.07
CA THR A 672 13.29 2.80 -20.40
C THR A 672 12.05 3.39 -21.08
N SER A 673 11.50 2.66 -22.03
CA SER A 673 10.33 3.09 -22.79
C SER A 673 9.04 2.99 -21.94
N PRO A 674 8.10 3.93 -22.13
CA PRO A 674 6.77 3.82 -21.53
C PRO A 674 6.01 2.54 -21.94
N ALA A 675 6.33 1.98 -23.10
CA ALA A 675 5.74 0.74 -23.60
C ALA A 675 6.44 -0.54 -23.11
N GLN A 676 7.46 -0.42 -22.25
CA GLN A 676 8.18 -1.55 -21.60
C GLN A 676 8.96 -2.48 -22.54
N ASN A 677 9.13 -2.09 -23.77
CA ASN A 677 9.71 -2.94 -24.81
C ASN A 677 11.13 -2.56 -25.23
N LEU A 678 11.63 -1.42 -24.76
CA LEU A 678 12.94 -0.91 -25.11
C LEU A 678 13.57 -0.17 -23.92
N ALA A 679 14.90 -0.24 -23.86
CA ALA A 679 15.74 0.60 -23.02
C ALA A 679 16.97 1.04 -23.81
N PHE A 680 17.27 2.33 -23.82
CA PHE A 680 18.48 2.89 -24.42
C PHE A 680 19.51 3.20 -23.35
N ILE A 681 20.79 3.02 -23.66
CA ILE A 681 21.91 3.34 -22.75
C ILE A 681 22.62 4.56 -23.28
N THR A 682 22.68 5.61 -22.46
CA THR A 682 23.42 6.83 -22.77
C THR A 682 24.72 6.87 -21.97
N TYR A 683 25.79 7.43 -22.57
CA TYR A 683 27.13 7.41 -22.00
C TYR A 683 28.00 8.54 -22.55
N ASP A 684 29.04 8.91 -21.82
CA ASP A 684 30.14 9.72 -22.31
C ASP A 684 31.23 8.85 -22.91
N GLY A 685 31.96 9.39 -23.89
CA GLY A 685 33.04 8.68 -24.55
C GLY A 685 32.97 8.77 -26.07
N THR A 686 33.24 7.66 -26.75
CA THR A 686 33.16 7.58 -28.20
C THR A 686 32.28 6.43 -28.65
N ALA A 687 31.51 6.67 -29.70
CA ALA A 687 30.61 5.70 -30.32
C ALA A 687 31.02 5.41 -31.76
N PRO A 688 32.03 4.55 -32.02
CA PRO A 688 32.48 4.25 -33.39
C PRO A 688 31.31 3.82 -34.26
N GLY A 689 31.06 4.49 -35.39
CA GLY A 689 29.90 4.27 -36.25
C GLY A 689 28.58 4.80 -35.73
N GLY A 690 28.59 5.74 -34.74
CA GLY A 690 27.39 6.35 -34.18
C GLY A 690 26.49 5.37 -33.42
N LYS A 691 27.06 4.39 -32.73
CA LYS A 691 26.31 3.33 -32.09
C LYS A 691 25.58 3.79 -30.84
N LEU A 692 24.27 3.66 -30.84
CA LEU A 692 23.39 3.80 -29.68
C LEU A 692 22.94 2.39 -29.23
N PRO A 693 23.41 1.91 -28.07
CA PRO A 693 22.99 0.62 -27.54
C PRO A 693 21.53 0.66 -27.10
N TYR A 694 20.77 -0.38 -27.44
CA TYR A 694 19.43 -0.58 -26.91
C TYR A 694 19.20 -2.03 -26.51
N TYR A 695 18.42 -2.20 -25.48
CA TYR A 695 18.05 -3.48 -24.91
C TYR A 695 16.53 -3.70 -25.02
N THR A 696 16.15 -4.89 -25.48
CA THR A 696 14.76 -5.33 -25.45
C THR A 696 14.63 -6.36 -24.34
N PRO A 697 13.97 -6.03 -23.21
CA PRO A 697 13.78 -6.98 -22.12
C PRO A 697 13.10 -8.27 -22.59
N GLY A 698 13.55 -9.40 -22.06
CA GLY A 698 12.91 -10.69 -22.28
C GLY A 698 11.69 -10.88 -21.38
N ALA A 699 11.15 -12.09 -21.34
CA ALA A 699 10.23 -12.45 -20.28
C ALA A 699 10.94 -12.38 -18.93
N LYS A 700 10.22 -12.02 -17.87
CA LYS A 700 10.77 -11.91 -16.52
C LYS A 700 11.66 -13.11 -16.16
N GLY A 701 12.88 -12.84 -15.77
CA GLY A 701 13.86 -13.85 -15.43
C GLY A 701 14.62 -14.46 -16.61
N THR A 702 14.37 -14.01 -17.84
CA THR A 702 15.10 -14.44 -19.03
C THR A 702 15.89 -13.27 -19.61
N LEU A 703 17.08 -13.57 -20.17
CA LEU A 703 17.89 -12.59 -20.86
C LEU A 703 17.15 -12.07 -22.10
N GLY A 704 17.07 -10.76 -22.23
CA GLY A 704 16.56 -10.09 -23.41
C GLY A 704 17.62 -10.01 -24.52
N SER A 705 17.43 -9.13 -25.49
CA SER A 705 18.36 -8.92 -26.59
C SER A 705 18.97 -7.52 -26.56
N LEU A 706 20.28 -7.45 -26.63
CA LEU A 706 21.06 -6.22 -26.79
C LEU A 706 21.39 -6.03 -28.27
N ASN A 707 21.08 -4.84 -28.76
CA ASN A 707 21.34 -4.46 -30.14
C ASN A 707 21.88 -3.02 -30.22
N TYR A 708 22.26 -2.61 -31.43
CA TYR A 708 22.84 -1.30 -31.68
C TYR A 708 22.13 -0.63 -32.85
N LEU A 709 21.74 0.61 -32.64
CA LEU A 709 21.28 1.49 -33.68
C LEU A 709 22.47 2.36 -34.15
N SER A 710 22.66 2.53 -35.44
CA SER A 710 23.61 3.51 -35.96
C SER A 710 22.91 4.84 -36.17
N LEU A 711 23.38 5.87 -35.48
CA LEU A 711 22.92 7.24 -35.68
C LEU A 711 23.51 7.82 -37.00
N THR A 712 22.73 8.66 -37.65
CA THR A 712 23.16 9.33 -38.91
C THR A 712 24.28 10.33 -38.62
N GLY A 713 25.29 10.38 -39.47
CA GLY A 713 26.51 11.17 -39.21
C GLY A 713 27.74 10.32 -39.01
N GLY A 714 27.57 9.11 -38.62
CA GLY A 714 28.46 7.94 -38.79
C GLY A 714 29.87 7.98 -38.27
N ASN A 715 30.36 9.10 -37.73
CA ASN A 715 31.76 9.22 -37.42
C ASN A 715 32.10 9.07 -35.92
N ALA A 716 33.37 8.74 -35.71
CA ALA A 716 33.99 8.28 -34.48
C ALA A 716 33.83 9.16 -33.23
N VAL A 717 32.99 10.18 -33.28
CA VAL A 717 32.87 11.20 -32.23
C VAL A 717 31.46 11.31 -31.65
N LEU A 718 30.52 10.50 -32.10
CA LEU A 718 29.14 10.55 -31.58
C LEU A 718 29.04 9.70 -30.33
N ALA A 719 28.94 10.33 -29.16
CA ALA A 719 28.54 9.68 -27.92
C ALA A 719 27.11 10.11 -27.56
N PRO A 720 26.16 9.19 -27.37
CA PRO A 720 24.80 9.49 -26.96
C PRO A 720 24.78 9.83 -25.46
N ILE A 721 24.77 11.13 -25.13
CA ILE A 721 24.97 11.60 -23.76
C ILE A 721 23.69 11.76 -22.97
N ALA A 722 22.57 12.03 -23.63
CA ALA A 722 21.26 12.20 -22.99
C ALA A 722 20.16 11.70 -23.90
N GLY A 723 19.05 11.25 -23.34
CA GLY A 723 17.92 10.81 -24.13
C GLY A 723 16.57 10.85 -23.37
N ALA A 724 15.49 10.94 -24.13
CA ALA A 724 14.14 10.87 -23.59
C ALA A 724 13.18 10.28 -24.65
N PHE A 725 12.20 9.49 -24.21
CA PHE A 725 11.11 9.03 -25.08
C PHE A 725 10.04 10.10 -25.26
N SER A 726 9.41 10.12 -26.44
CA SER A 726 8.15 10.83 -26.61
C SER A 726 7.06 10.19 -25.76
N LEU A 727 6.03 10.98 -25.39
CA LEU A 727 4.98 10.53 -24.48
C LEU A 727 4.14 9.37 -25.04
N ASP A 728 4.05 9.26 -26.35
CA ASP A 728 3.37 8.20 -27.11
C ASP A 728 4.30 7.06 -27.53
N ASN A 729 5.53 7.06 -27.02
CA ASN A 729 6.57 6.07 -27.33
C ASN A 729 6.91 5.94 -28.83
N GLN A 730 6.57 6.91 -29.68
CA GLN A 730 6.89 6.83 -31.11
C GLN A 730 8.31 7.24 -31.45
N TYR A 731 8.92 8.10 -30.61
CA TYR A 731 10.28 8.59 -30.81
C TYR A 731 11.10 8.46 -29.52
N PHE A 732 12.40 8.22 -29.72
CA PHE A 732 13.41 8.46 -28.71
C PHE A 732 14.32 9.58 -29.19
N PHE A 733 14.37 10.66 -28.45
CA PHE A 733 15.25 11.79 -28.70
C PHE A 733 16.59 11.55 -28.03
N VAL A 734 17.68 11.67 -28.73
CA VAL A 734 19.02 11.44 -28.19
C VAL A 734 19.96 12.55 -28.60
N SER A 735 20.65 13.13 -27.60
CA SER A 735 21.69 14.12 -27.79
C SER A 735 23.04 13.44 -27.91
N THR A 736 23.87 13.95 -28.79
CA THR A 736 25.22 13.43 -29.04
C THR A 736 26.29 14.50 -28.76
N SER A 737 27.39 14.10 -28.11
CA SER A 737 28.45 15.02 -27.72
C SER A 737 29.35 15.46 -28.86
N GLY A 738 29.52 14.60 -29.86
CA GLY A 738 30.48 14.80 -30.93
C GLY A 738 30.05 15.85 -31.94
N ASP A 739 28.82 15.78 -32.42
CA ASP A 739 28.27 16.73 -33.41
C ASP A 739 27.29 17.75 -32.78
N GLY A 740 26.92 17.57 -31.50
CA GLY A 740 26.01 18.48 -30.78
C GLY A 740 24.56 18.39 -31.30
N GLN A 741 24.22 17.34 -32.04
CA GLN A 741 22.88 17.17 -32.61
C GLN A 741 21.94 16.47 -31.63
N ILE A 742 20.67 16.69 -31.88
CA ILE A 742 19.59 15.86 -31.31
C ILE A 742 19.07 14.96 -32.45
N HIS A 743 19.19 13.66 -32.28
CA HIS A 743 18.70 12.66 -33.21
C HIS A 743 17.31 12.18 -32.84
N PHE A 744 16.46 11.97 -33.82
CA PHE A 744 15.08 11.52 -33.67
C PHE A 744 14.99 10.04 -34.11
N VAL A 745 15.08 9.16 -33.16
CA VAL A 745 14.97 7.73 -33.41
C VAL A 745 13.52 7.31 -33.36
N LYS A 746 13.00 6.83 -34.49
CA LYS A 746 11.66 6.24 -34.56
C LYS A 746 11.66 4.87 -33.90
N THR A 747 10.90 4.68 -32.82
CA THR A 747 10.97 3.46 -32.00
C THR A 747 10.47 2.20 -32.71
N SER A 748 9.45 2.34 -33.59
CA SER A 748 8.84 1.23 -34.31
C SER A 748 9.74 0.63 -35.40
N THR A 749 10.66 1.42 -35.94
CA THR A 749 11.58 1.00 -37.02
C THR A 749 13.03 0.99 -36.58
N LEU A 750 13.32 1.54 -35.40
CA LEU A 750 14.67 1.73 -34.86
C LEU A 750 15.60 2.41 -35.88
N THR A 751 15.11 3.51 -36.45
CA THR A 751 15.84 4.32 -37.43
C THR A 751 15.93 5.76 -36.98
N ASP A 752 17.10 6.35 -37.17
CA ASP A 752 17.31 7.80 -37.01
C ASP A 752 16.71 8.52 -38.23
N THR A 753 15.66 9.29 -37.98
CA THR A 753 14.85 9.89 -39.05
C THR A 753 15.13 11.36 -39.27
N GLN A 754 15.67 12.05 -38.28
CA GLN A 754 15.89 13.50 -38.32
C GLN A 754 16.97 13.90 -37.32
N GLN A 755 17.61 15.02 -37.59
CA GLN A 755 18.60 15.66 -36.73
C GLN A 755 18.35 17.16 -36.65
N ILE A 756 18.58 17.72 -35.46
CA ILE A 756 18.54 19.18 -35.25
C ILE A 756 19.70 19.58 -34.33
N ASN A 757 20.21 20.81 -34.53
CA ASN A 757 21.20 21.39 -33.64
C ASN A 757 20.52 22.44 -32.75
N PRO A 758 20.42 22.23 -31.42
CA PRO A 758 19.81 23.21 -30.51
C PRO A 758 20.64 24.49 -30.34
N GLY A 759 21.93 24.44 -30.66
CA GLY A 759 22.81 25.62 -30.66
C GLY A 759 22.91 26.32 -29.31
N LEU A 760 22.97 25.58 -28.18
CA LEU A 760 23.02 26.15 -26.83
C LEU A 760 24.34 26.91 -26.61
N PRO A 761 24.33 28.25 -26.35
CA PRO A 761 25.54 28.99 -26.09
C PRO A 761 26.23 28.52 -24.81
N ALA A 762 27.54 28.30 -24.85
CA ALA A 762 28.33 27.98 -23.67
C ALA A 762 28.28 29.13 -22.66
N CYS A 763 28.26 28.86 -21.36
CA CYS A 763 28.38 29.88 -20.33
C CYS A 763 29.81 30.47 -20.33
N ALA A 764 29.93 31.77 -20.07
CA ALA A 764 31.21 32.43 -20.05
C ALA A 764 32.00 32.09 -18.76
N PRO A 765 33.30 31.79 -18.85
CA PRO A 765 34.14 31.56 -17.68
C PRO A 765 34.05 32.74 -16.68
N GLY A 766 33.86 32.42 -15.40
CA GLY A 766 33.73 33.41 -14.34
C GLY A 766 32.39 34.14 -14.27
N SER A 767 31.43 33.82 -15.13
CA SER A 767 30.12 34.47 -15.12
C SER A 767 29.20 33.98 -13.99
N ASP A 768 29.34 32.74 -13.57
CA ASP A 768 28.52 32.11 -12.53
C ASP A 768 29.29 30.94 -11.89
N PRO A 769 29.22 30.76 -10.58
CA PRO A 769 29.85 29.61 -9.91
C PRO A 769 29.41 28.23 -10.47
N SER A 770 28.20 28.10 -11.00
CA SER A 770 27.69 26.88 -11.62
C SER A 770 28.26 26.59 -13.00
N CYS A 771 29.01 27.53 -13.62
CA CYS A 771 29.57 27.33 -14.95
C CYS A 771 30.81 26.40 -14.87
N VAL A 772 30.78 25.25 -15.55
CA VAL A 772 31.88 24.28 -15.55
C VAL A 772 33.14 24.82 -16.24
N PHE A 773 32.99 25.81 -17.11
CA PHE A 773 34.09 26.47 -17.83
C PHE A 773 34.90 27.48 -17.00
N ASN A 774 34.51 27.69 -15.73
CA ASN A 774 35.36 28.50 -14.81
C ASN A 774 36.74 27.87 -14.62
N ASN A 775 36.86 26.54 -14.80
CA ASN A 775 38.10 25.79 -14.64
C ASN A 775 38.58 25.12 -15.94
N SER A 776 37.88 25.33 -17.07
CA SER A 776 38.22 24.75 -18.36
C SER A 776 37.81 25.68 -19.51
N ALA A 777 38.42 25.52 -20.66
CA ALA A 777 38.02 26.32 -21.82
C ALA A 777 36.67 25.86 -22.39
N PRO A 778 35.78 26.81 -22.76
CA PRO A 778 34.56 26.44 -23.48
C PRO A 778 34.90 25.89 -24.86
N PRO A 779 33.96 25.12 -25.49
CA PRO A 779 34.15 24.63 -26.85
C PRO A 779 34.46 25.75 -27.85
N ALA A 780 35.36 25.52 -28.80
CA ALA A 780 35.72 26.50 -29.80
C ALA A 780 34.52 26.94 -30.69
N SER A 781 33.52 26.13 -30.81
CA SER A 781 32.24 26.45 -31.48
C SER A 781 31.41 27.49 -30.73
N GLY A 782 31.71 27.76 -29.47
CA GLY A 782 30.90 28.61 -28.60
C GLY A 782 29.55 27.98 -28.19
N THR A 783 29.26 26.76 -28.59
CA THR A 783 28.01 26.03 -28.27
C THR A 783 28.34 24.71 -27.59
N VAL A 784 27.38 24.22 -26.79
CA VAL A 784 27.47 22.95 -26.06
C VAL A 784 26.32 22.02 -26.47
N PRO A 785 26.53 20.70 -26.42
CA PRO A 785 25.46 19.73 -26.64
C PRO A 785 24.45 19.79 -25.48
N ALA A 786 23.19 19.40 -25.77
CA ALA A 786 22.19 19.29 -24.71
C ALA A 786 22.49 18.07 -23.83
N THR A 787 22.56 18.28 -22.53
CA THR A 787 22.73 17.20 -21.54
C THR A 787 21.41 16.81 -20.84
N VAL A 788 20.35 17.58 -21.06
CA VAL A 788 18.99 17.31 -20.58
C VAL A 788 17.98 17.49 -21.71
N ILE A 789 17.12 16.51 -21.88
CA ILE A 789 16.00 16.53 -22.83
C ILE A 789 14.72 16.30 -22.03
N LEU A 790 13.79 17.26 -22.07
CA LEU A 790 12.48 17.17 -21.44
C LEU A 790 11.41 17.13 -22.51
N VAL A 791 10.49 16.16 -22.41
CA VAL A 791 9.44 15.96 -23.41
C VAL A 791 8.08 16.07 -22.73
N LYS A 792 7.32 17.11 -23.08
CA LYS A 792 5.94 17.30 -22.62
C LYS A 792 5.11 17.99 -23.70
N PRO A 793 3.80 17.71 -23.74
CA PRO A 793 2.91 18.39 -24.65
C PRO A 793 2.68 19.83 -24.22
N ARG A 794 2.45 20.67 -25.19
CA ARG A 794 1.87 21.98 -24.99
C ARG A 794 0.38 21.91 -25.29
N ASN A 795 -0.43 22.58 -24.46
CA ASN A 795 -1.84 22.77 -24.79
C ASN A 795 -1.97 23.48 -26.14
N THR A 796 -2.69 22.87 -27.05
CA THR A 796 -3.16 23.55 -28.26
C THR A 796 -4.32 24.46 -27.87
N VAL A 797 -4.16 25.74 -28.11
CA VAL A 797 -5.21 26.74 -27.90
C VAL A 797 -6.30 26.53 -28.93
#